data_c978c21196e4cda4a64060af38c6d97e
#
_entry.id   c978c21196e4cda4a64060af38c6d97e
#
_cell.length_a   1.000
_cell.length_b   1.000
_cell.length_c   1.000
_cell.angle_alpha   90.00
_cell.angle_beta   90.00
_cell.angle_gamma   90.00
#
_symmetry.space_group_name_H-M   'P 1'
#
loop_
_entity.id
_entity.type
_entity.pdbx_description
1 polymer ?
#
loop_
_entity_poly.entity_id
_entity_poly.type
_entity_poly.pdbx_seq_one_letter_code
_entity_poly.pdbx_strand_id
1 'polypeptide(L)'
;MATTTNYLNDLASMRQFIRSLTFGNHNRGKATIRGIKESQHDDVIRRLDYFDIMRHIYTQRVGKASIHHLTKDDFTDGYNYLNNVYELYAAVPEQIYVQLCILSYIGSNDDVTITDLYNNLNQDPYLDHYIDLVESLYKQRNKKQEPPSLMDQQYIQRQVKTLEILGIIAKTERTKGYTYSIKPTIIEELSKQQLQDLAMAVFFYTNVSITSAAGHILLKKIMYLIHDYSLKDQQESKYYDFNNTYFSFKDNNPNNVIDGDIFYPLADALHRHKKVRLSFYESGKPKEIVSPVSLYTYYGENKNILCSINNGRLQWNRIDRIKSLEVTKYNSTDVVPEGVTKEKTLDTCIIHFLTLENYELVYDQFTRHFGDSLTVLSTTKEYIELQLSVSDALQLLPLLRSYLPYVYITYTSKTSIKERFYSNLYASLDMNFIEPEGYKKRKKINRFLHPIHKKENSNNKAKKDKDIDGTYVSSALNDINAITFTTQYQLQLDLINGLNYTRQDIEELINQRRLLTPSVYKKALRNDDYEHLLADALVEATDTNDLESILPDLPLVILSDAERMFLKDLISDSRANWLLSPELCQILSTELGSVTNTFPPGTWTPMPTMTDDTPISMETIIQCLQAIQSNKRIRIQDVVVSPCRIEYSVGSNGYTLIAYNHTMDTFLDYPLRNVSNIIPIDIPRLADIETVYANFRDEAKRTVTFTLHDANNAVDRCFNYFSNYTIHAKDITDEEFTISVSYLPFQEIDILRHLLKLGCAVRITDDSPLKNQLETIYKTALVHAPTM
;
A
#
# COMPACT_ATOMS: atom_id res chain seq x y z
N MET A 1 3.58 22.12 26.01
CA MET A 1 3.07 21.16 25.04
C MET A 1 3.83 21.39 23.75
N ALA A 2 4.73 20.51 23.35
CA ALA A 2 5.41 20.61 22.07
C ALA A 2 4.38 20.44 20.98
N THR A 3 4.38 21.35 20.06
CA THR A 3 3.44 21.49 18.95
C THR A 3 3.27 20.18 18.19
N THR A 4 2.07 19.62 18.24
CA THR A 4 1.58 18.46 17.49
C THR A 4 1.89 18.55 15.99
N THR A 5 2.02 19.76 15.47
CA THR A 5 2.21 20.11 14.07
C THR A 5 3.52 19.65 13.43
N ASN A 6 4.63 19.56 14.18
CA ASN A 6 5.93 19.21 13.58
C ASN A 6 6.10 17.72 13.23
N TYR A 7 5.26 16.84 13.78
CA TYR A 7 5.41 15.41 13.62
C TYR A 7 4.68 14.85 12.41
N LEU A 8 3.51 15.40 12.13
CA LEU A 8 2.69 15.01 11.00
C LEU A 8 3.26 15.53 9.66
N ASN A 9 4.17 16.49 9.73
CA ASN A 9 4.93 16.98 8.58
C ASN A 9 6.18 16.13 8.29
N ASP A 10 6.55 15.17 9.16
CA ASP A 10 7.68 14.25 8.95
C ASP A 10 7.18 12.84 8.61
N LEU A 11 6.59 12.71 7.43
CA LEU A 11 6.11 11.43 6.88
C LEU A 11 7.24 10.40 6.80
N ALA A 12 8.48 10.81 6.55
CA ALA A 12 9.62 9.90 6.49
C ALA A 12 9.87 9.21 7.84
N SER A 13 9.78 9.94 8.95
CA SER A 13 9.93 9.35 10.29
C SER A 13 8.75 8.46 10.65
N MET A 14 7.52 8.86 10.29
CA MET A 14 6.33 8.05 10.50
C MET A 14 6.41 6.75 9.69
N ARG A 15 6.77 6.83 8.42
CA ARG A 15 6.98 5.67 7.54
C ARG A 15 8.04 4.72 8.11
N GLN A 16 9.17 5.24 8.58
CA GLN A 16 10.22 4.44 9.22
C GLN A 16 9.69 3.73 10.48
N PHE A 17 8.90 4.42 11.29
CA PHE A 17 8.32 3.85 12.50
C PHE A 17 7.34 2.72 12.18
N ILE A 18 6.38 2.95 11.29
CA ILE A 18 5.39 1.94 10.87
C ILE A 18 6.08 0.73 10.26
N ARG A 19 7.07 0.95 9.38
CA ARG A 19 7.88 -0.12 8.82
C ARG A 19 8.59 -0.93 9.91
N SER A 20 9.06 -0.29 10.98
CA SER A 20 9.67 -0.98 12.11
C SER A 20 8.67 -1.85 12.89
N LEU A 21 7.40 -1.47 12.94
CA LEU A 21 6.33 -2.29 13.54
C LEU A 21 5.97 -3.49 12.66
N THR A 22 6.02 -3.34 11.33
CA THR A 22 5.74 -4.45 10.41
C THR A 22 6.82 -5.53 10.44
N PHE A 23 8.03 -5.21 10.85
CA PHE A 23 9.16 -6.14 11.04
C PHE A 23 9.24 -6.77 12.45
N GLY A 24 8.14 -6.75 13.20
CA GLY A 24 8.04 -7.42 14.50
C GLY A 24 8.51 -6.53 15.65
N ASN A 25 8.92 -7.17 16.73
CA ASN A 25 9.16 -6.63 18.05
C ASN A 25 9.68 -5.19 18.11
N HIS A 26 8.79 -4.27 18.36
CA HIS A 26 9.15 -2.90 18.62
C HIS A 26 8.87 -2.55 20.08
N ASN A 27 9.88 -2.08 20.80
CA ASN A 27 9.75 -1.59 22.15
C ASN A 27 10.54 -0.29 22.33
N ARG A 28 10.25 0.43 23.42
CA ARG A 28 10.88 1.71 23.73
C ARG A 28 12.40 1.64 23.77
N GLY A 29 12.98 0.59 24.37
CA GLY A 29 14.45 0.39 24.45
C GLY A 29 15.11 0.15 23.08
N LYS A 30 14.36 -0.43 22.12
CA LYS A 30 14.84 -0.66 20.75
C LYS A 30 14.58 0.52 19.81
N ALA A 31 13.74 1.50 20.20
CA ALA A 31 13.44 2.67 19.41
C ALA A 31 14.71 3.41 18.98
N THR A 32 15.65 3.59 19.91
CA THR A 32 16.93 4.27 19.64
C THR A 32 17.80 3.52 18.61
N ILE A 33 17.79 2.18 18.65
CA ILE A 33 18.52 1.33 17.69
C ILE A 33 17.94 1.50 16.27
N ARG A 34 16.65 1.76 16.18
CA ARG A 34 15.92 1.98 14.91
C ARG A 34 15.87 3.45 14.49
N GLY A 35 16.66 4.33 15.12
CA GLY A 35 16.76 5.74 14.76
C GLY A 35 15.62 6.63 15.29
N ILE A 36 14.75 6.09 16.15
CA ILE A 36 13.64 6.82 16.78
C ILE A 36 14.06 7.11 18.22
N LYS A 37 13.93 8.37 18.68
CA LYS A 37 14.21 8.72 20.08
C LYS A 37 13.14 8.11 21.00
N GLU A 38 13.53 7.70 22.23
CA GLU A 38 12.57 7.15 23.19
C GLU A 38 11.39 8.08 23.47
N SER A 39 11.64 9.39 23.59
CA SER A 39 10.57 10.39 23.75
C SER A 39 9.63 10.48 22.54
N GLN A 40 10.12 10.15 21.37
CA GLN A 40 9.35 10.12 20.14
C GLN A 40 8.53 8.84 20.00
N HIS A 41 9.03 7.72 20.54
CA HIS A 41 8.33 6.44 20.55
C HIS A 41 6.96 6.55 21.21
N ASP A 42 6.94 7.04 22.46
CA ASP A 42 5.69 7.13 23.23
C ASP A 42 4.69 8.11 22.58
N ASP A 43 5.21 9.15 21.95
CA ASP A 43 4.45 10.14 21.22
C ASP A 43 3.82 9.56 19.94
N VAL A 44 4.58 8.75 19.20
CA VAL A 44 4.08 8.08 17.99
C VAL A 44 3.05 7.00 18.36
N ILE A 45 3.32 6.16 19.37
CA ILE A 45 2.34 5.14 19.81
C ILE A 45 1.01 5.80 20.21
N ARG A 46 1.07 6.88 21.00
CA ARG A 46 -0.14 7.63 21.38
C ARG A 46 -0.88 8.22 20.18
N ARG A 47 -0.18 8.59 19.12
CA ARG A 47 -0.77 9.11 17.87
C ARG A 47 -1.36 8.04 17.00
N LEU A 48 -0.74 6.88 16.94
CA LEU A 48 -1.31 5.72 16.24
C LEU A 48 -2.67 5.32 16.82
N ASP A 49 -2.92 5.66 18.10
CA ASP A 49 -4.24 5.49 18.72
C ASP A 49 -5.33 6.36 18.07
N TYR A 50 -4.97 7.54 17.57
CA TYR A 50 -5.92 8.41 16.84
C TYR A 50 -6.33 7.85 15.47
N PHE A 51 -5.60 6.87 14.92
CA PHE A 51 -5.75 6.40 13.55
C PHE A 51 -6.32 5.01 13.45
N ASP A 52 -6.90 4.55 14.55
CA ASP A 52 -7.42 3.20 14.59
C ASP A 52 -6.37 2.09 14.31
N ILE A 53 -5.10 2.49 14.06
CA ILE A 53 -4.00 1.55 13.86
C ILE A 53 -3.72 0.80 15.17
N MET A 54 -3.98 1.43 16.32
CA MET A 54 -3.75 0.79 17.63
C MET A 54 -4.63 -0.45 17.87
N ARG A 55 -5.81 -0.53 17.30
CA ARG A 55 -6.64 -1.77 17.36
C ARG A 55 -5.98 -2.95 16.63
N HIS A 56 -5.10 -2.67 15.67
CA HIS A 56 -4.33 -3.64 14.94
C HIS A 56 -2.93 -3.86 15.55
N ILE A 57 -2.61 -3.22 16.66
CA ILE A 57 -1.35 -3.40 17.39
C ILE A 57 -1.61 -4.27 18.61
N TYR A 58 -1.10 -5.48 18.55
CA TYR A 58 -1.03 -6.34 19.71
C TYR A 58 0.13 -5.92 20.61
N THR A 59 -0.15 -5.67 21.90
CA THR A 59 0.85 -5.28 22.88
C THR A 59 1.05 -6.38 23.90
N GLN A 60 2.25 -6.95 23.94
CA GLN A 60 2.63 -7.95 24.91
C GLN A 60 3.56 -7.33 25.97
N ARG A 61 3.31 -7.62 27.25
CA ARG A 61 4.25 -7.26 28.33
C ARG A 61 5.27 -8.39 28.56
N VAL A 62 6.56 -8.04 28.44
CA VAL A 62 7.69 -8.93 28.76
C VAL A 62 8.52 -8.24 29.84
N GLY A 63 8.36 -8.64 31.09
CA GLY A 63 8.96 -7.95 32.24
C GLY A 63 8.45 -6.52 32.38
N LYS A 64 9.36 -5.54 32.32
CA LYS A 64 9.03 -4.11 32.37
C LYS A 64 8.79 -3.47 30.99
N ALA A 65 9.06 -4.19 29.91
CA ALA A 65 8.95 -3.68 28.56
C ALA A 65 7.60 -4.04 27.92
N SER A 66 7.00 -3.10 27.21
CA SER A 66 5.87 -3.33 26.30
C SER A 66 6.44 -3.56 24.89
N ILE A 67 6.06 -4.66 24.27
CA ILE A 67 6.45 -5.05 22.92
C ILE A 67 5.20 -4.90 22.03
N HIS A 68 5.34 -4.19 20.93
CA HIS A 68 4.26 -3.90 20.00
C HIS A 68 4.45 -4.68 18.71
N HIS A 69 3.37 -5.34 18.24
CA HIS A 69 3.32 -6.10 17.00
C HIS A 69 2.10 -5.67 16.19
N LEU A 70 2.24 -5.58 14.88
CA LEU A 70 1.09 -5.42 14.00
C LEU A 70 0.40 -6.77 13.76
N THR A 71 -0.93 -6.80 13.88
CA THR A 71 -1.75 -7.90 13.36
C THR A 71 -1.85 -7.77 11.84
N LYS A 72 -1.93 -8.89 11.13
CA LYS A 72 -1.84 -8.90 9.67
C LYS A 72 -3.01 -9.62 8.99
N ASP A 73 -3.94 -10.15 9.76
CA ASP A 73 -5.08 -10.91 9.24
C ASP A 73 -5.94 -10.07 8.27
N ASP A 74 -6.10 -8.77 8.58
CA ASP A 74 -6.86 -7.85 7.75
C ASP A 74 -6.25 -7.64 6.34
N PHE A 75 -4.94 -7.80 6.21
CA PHE A 75 -4.26 -7.65 4.91
C PHE A 75 -4.66 -8.74 3.91
N THR A 76 -4.94 -9.96 4.40
CA THR A 76 -5.43 -11.06 3.58
C THR A 76 -6.83 -10.77 3.04
N ASP A 77 -7.68 -10.13 3.85
CA ASP A 77 -9.02 -9.74 3.45
C ASP A 77 -9.05 -8.44 2.62
N GLY A 78 -7.87 -7.90 2.29
CA GLY A 78 -7.71 -6.71 1.44
C GLY A 78 -7.82 -5.38 2.17
N TYR A 79 -7.94 -5.40 3.49
CA TYR A 79 -8.00 -4.18 4.31
C TYR A 79 -6.60 -3.79 4.78
N ASN A 80 -5.98 -2.89 4.04
CA ASN A 80 -4.70 -2.35 4.44
C ASN A 80 -4.90 -1.04 5.23
N TYR A 81 -5.05 -1.16 6.56
CA TYR A 81 -5.20 -0.03 7.46
C TYR A 81 -3.98 0.93 7.47
N LEU A 82 -2.83 0.51 6.91
CA LEU A 82 -1.69 1.41 6.73
C LEU A 82 -1.99 2.56 5.76
N ASN A 83 -3.01 2.43 4.91
CA ASN A 83 -3.50 3.52 4.06
C ASN A 83 -3.94 4.75 4.89
N ASN A 84 -4.43 4.54 6.11
CA ASN A 84 -4.85 5.63 6.99
C ASN A 84 -3.69 6.58 7.35
N VAL A 85 -2.42 6.17 7.14
CA VAL A 85 -1.26 7.06 7.33
C VAL A 85 -1.35 8.32 6.49
N TYR A 86 -1.95 8.27 5.31
CA TYR A 86 -2.09 9.43 4.43
C TYR A 86 -3.22 10.38 4.83
N GLU A 87 -4.15 9.90 5.64
CA GLU A 87 -5.22 10.74 6.21
C GLU A 87 -4.73 11.57 7.40
N LEU A 88 -3.53 11.24 7.91
CA LEU A 88 -2.90 11.88 9.06
C LEU A 88 -2.28 13.22 8.79
N TYR A 89 -2.28 13.67 7.56
CA TYR A 89 -1.72 14.97 7.21
C TYR A 89 -2.39 16.07 8.05
N ALA A 90 -1.58 16.88 8.72
CA ALA A 90 -2.09 17.97 9.54
C ALA A 90 -2.52 19.13 8.64
N ALA A 91 -3.76 19.11 8.24
CA ALA A 91 -4.37 20.28 7.62
C ALA A 91 -4.57 21.37 8.69
N VAL A 92 -4.26 22.60 8.32
CA VAL A 92 -4.48 23.76 9.17
C VAL A 92 -5.94 24.17 9.01
N PRO A 93 -6.74 24.31 10.08
CA PRO A 93 -8.16 24.64 9.99
C PRO A 93 -8.45 25.82 9.07
N GLU A 94 -7.65 26.88 9.13
CA GLU A 94 -7.79 28.07 8.30
C GLU A 94 -7.62 27.75 6.80
N GLN A 95 -6.74 26.82 6.49
CA GLN A 95 -6.52 26.40 5.12
C GLN A 95 -7.70 25.58 4.60
N ILE A 96 -8.27 24.70 5.43
CA ILE A 96 -9.46 23.92 5.09
C ILE A 96 -10.61 24.87 4.76
N TYR A 97 -10.86 25.85 5.63
CA TYR A 97 -11.91 26.84 5.44
C TYR A 97 -11.79 27.54 4.07
N VAL A 98 -10.62 28.14 3.82
CA VAL A 98 -10.38 28.87 2.58
C VAL A 98 -10.50 27.97 1.34
N GLN A 99 -10.01 26.72 1.42
CA GLN A 99 -10.12 25.77 0.31
C GLN A 99 -11.58 25.38 0.03
N LEU A 100 -12.40 25.15 1.05
CA LEU A 100 -13.81 24.85 0.90
C LEU A 100 -14.59 26.03 0.29
N CYS A 101 -14.35 27.26 0.76
CA CYS A 101 -14.94 28.46 0.16
C CYS A 101 -14.51 28.66 -1.30
N ILE A 102 -13.24 28.39 -1.64
CA ILE A 102 -12.74 28.45 -3.02
C ILE A 102 -13.47 27.42 -3.89
N LEU A 103 -13.59 26.18 -3.42
CA LEU A 103 -14.27 25.10 -4.15
C LEU A 103 -15.74 25.39 -4.34
N SER A 104 -16.41 25.89 -3.29
CA SER A 104 -17.81 26.30 -3.35
C SER A 104 -18.05 27.42 -4.38
N TYR A 105 -17.22 28.46 -4.33
CA TYR A 105 -17.35 29.59 -5.24
C TYR A 105 -17.06 29.23 -6.70
N ILE A 106 -16.00 28.42 -6.94
CA ILE A 106 -15.69 27.93 -8.31
C ILE A 106 -16.74 26.96 -8.80
N GLY A 107 -17.32 26.12 -7.92
CA GLY A 107 -18.39 25.17 -8.28
C GLY A 107 -19.69 25.88 -8.70
N SER A 108 -19.99 27.02 -8.08
CA SER A 108 -21.23 27.78 -8.33
C SER A 108 -21.11 28.85 -9.42
N ASN A 109 -19.92 29.14 -9.94
CA ASN A 109 -19.69 30.23 -10.88
C ASN A 109 -18.77 29.81 -12.04
N ASP A 110 -19.07 30.33 -13.23
CA ASP A 110 -18.24 30.15 -14.41
C ASP A 110 -17.12 31.18 -14.49
N ASP A 111 -16.00 30.80 -15.12
CA ASP A 111 -14.87 31.69 -15.47
C ASP A 111 -14.29 32.51 -14.30
N VAL A 112 -14.19 31.91 -13.13
CA VAL A 112 -13.74 32.55 -11.89
C VAL A 112 -12.28 32.99 -11.96
N THR A 113 -11.97 34.23 -11.59
CA THR A 113 -10.60 34.73 -11.48
C THR A 113 -10.11 34.80 -10.02
N ILE A 114 -8.80 34.97 -9.81
CA ILE A 114 -8.24 35.20 -8.47
C ILE A 114 -8.83 36.46 -7.82
N THR A 115 -9.14 37.48 -8.62
CA THR A 115 -9.74 38.72 -8.12
C THR A 115 -11.17 38.49 -7.63
N ASP A 116 -11.94 37.69 -8.34
CA ASP A 116 -13.30 37.35 -7.92
C ASP A 116 -13.30 36.55 -6.61
N LEU A 117 -12.42 35.56 -6.50
CA LEU A 117 -12.22 34.81 -5.26
C LEU A 117 -11.83 35.73 -4.09
N TYR A 118 -10.86 36.62 -4.33
CA TYR A 118 -10.42 37.57 -3.30
C TYR A 118 -11.55 38.47 -2.84
N ASN A 119 -12.33 39.04 -3.77
CA ASN A 119 -13.46 39.92 -3.47
C ASN A 119 -14.58 39.17 -2.72
N ASN A 120 -14.89 37.96 -3.13
CA ASN A 120 -15.90 37.13 -2.48
C ASN A 120 -15.50 36.79 -1.03
N LEU A 121 -14.28 36.29 -0.84
CA LEU A 121 -13.79 35.92 0.49
C LEU A 121 -13.66 37.14 1.42
N ASN A 122 -13.33 38.35 0.92
CA ASN A 122 -13.28 39.55 1.73
C ASN A 122 -14.65 40.11 2.12
N GLN A 123 -15.70 39.66 1.48
CA GLN A 123 -17.08 40.04 1.81
C GLN A 123 -17.79 38.99 2.65
N ASP A 124 -17.14 37.88 2.94
CA ASP A 124 -17.70 36.80 3.74
C ASP A 124 -17.66 37.18 5.24
N PRO A 125 -18.83 37.44 5.88
CA PRO A 125 -18.88 37.85 7.28
C PRO A 125 -18.38 36.76 8.24
N TYR A 126 -18.48 35.51 7.87
CA TYR A 126 -18.00 34.38 8.70
C TYR A 126 -16.48 34.32 8.68
N LEU A 127 -15.86 34.69 7.55
CA LEU A 127 -14.41 34.69 7.40
C LEU A 127 -13.77 35.81 8.23
N ASP A 128 -14.38 36.99 8.29
CA ASP A 128 -13.91 38.08 9.14
C ASP A 128 -13.92 37.67 10.63
N HIS A 129 -15.01 37.05 11.07
CA HIS A 129 -15.13 36.56 12.45
C HIS A 129 -14.10 35.45 12.75
N TYR A 130 -13.89 34.55 11.79
CA TYR A 130 -12.92 33.47 11.89
C TYR A 130 -11.47 33.99 11.94
N ILE A 131 -11.15 35.02 11.15
CA ILE A 131 -9.83 35.70 11.17
C ILE A 131 -9.58 36.31 12.54
N ASP A 132 -10.54 37.02 13.11
CA ASP A 132 -10.45 37.63 14.44
C ASP A 132 -10.19 36.57 15.52
N LEU A 133 -10.86 35.46 15.45
CA LEU A 133 -10.67 34.31 16.36
C LEU A 133 -9.25 33.73 16.23
N VAL A 134 -8.81 33.46 15.02
CA VAL A 134 -7.47 32.92 14.74
C VAL A 134 -6.39 33.90 15.20
N GLU A 135 -6.56 35.18 14.93
CA GLU A 135 -5.63 36.22 15.39
C GLU A 135 -5.58 36.27 16.93
N SER A 136 -6.72 36.20 17.60
CA SER A 136 -6.79 36.18 19.05
C SER A 136 -6.07 34.98 19.65
N LEU A 137 -6.28 33.79 19.08
CA LEU A 137 -5.61 32.54 19.47
C LEU A 137 -4.11 32.58 19.20
N TYR A 138 -3.71 33.17 18.05
CA TYR A 138 -2.30 33.33 17.69
C TYR A 138 -1.58 34.29 18.64
N LYS A 139 -2.19 35.44 18.93
CA LYS A 139 -1.69 36.45 19.90
C LYS A 139 -1.54 35.83 21.30
N GLN A 140 -2.44 34.95 21.72
CA GLN A 140 -2.34 34.24 23.00
C GLN A 140 -1.15 33.26 23.05
N ARG A 141 -0.85 32.59 21.91
CA ARG A 141 0.22 31.58 21.83
C ARG A 141 1.61 32.18 21.59
N ASN A 142 1.70 33.22 20.77
CA ASN A 142 2.96 33.79 20.27
C ASN A 142 3.04 35.28 20.51
N LYS A 143 3.29 35.69 21.75
CA LYS A 143 3.36 37.11 22.14
C LYS A 143 4.37 38.02 21.40
N LYS A 144 5.17 37.48 20.46
CA LYS A 144 6.28 38.17 19.78
C LYS A 144 6.21 38.18 18.25
N GLN A 145 5.22 37.61 17.64
CA GLN A 145 5.07 37.55 16.18
C GLN A 145 3.69 38.05 15.78
N GLU A 146 3.62 38.85 14.73
CA GLU A 146 2.35 39.23 14.12
C GLU A 146 1.70 38.01 13.49
N PRO A 147 0.36 37.84 13.58
CA PRO A 147 -0.36 36.76 12.91
C PRO A 147 -0.11 36.86 11.39
N PRO A 148 -0.03 35.71 10.69
CA PRO A 148 0.04 35.75 9.24
C PRO A 148 -1.24 36.37 8.69
N SER A 149 -1.12 37.27 7.70
CA SER A 149 -2.28 37.76 6.97
C SER A 149 -2.95 36.62 6.20
N LEU A 150 -4.09 36.16 6.68
CA LEU A 150 -4.83 35.04 6.07
C LEU A 150 -5.59 35.48 4.80
N MET A 151 -5.79 36.80 4.61
CA MET A 151 -6.58 37.38 3.54
C MET A 151 -5.78 38.17 2.54
N ASP A 152 -4.48 37.88 2.42
CA ASP A 152 -3.68 38.42 1.33
C ASP A 152 -4.02 37.72 0.01
N GLN A 153 -4.19 38.45 -1.07
CA GLN A 153 -4.39 37.90 -2.42
C GLN A 153 -3.32 36.86 -2.78
N GLN A 154 -2.11 36.99 -2.28
CA GLN A 154 -1.04 36.02 -2.45
C GLN A 154 -1.33 34.70 -1.71
N TYR A 155 -2.03 34.73 -0.59
CA TYR A 155 -2.41 33.52 0.13
C TYR A 155 -3.47 32.75 -0.66
N ILE A 156 -4.51 33.42 -1.14
CA ILE A 156 -5.55 32.83 -1.99
C ILE A 156 -4.92 32.25 -3.25
N GLN A 157 -4.03 33.01 -3.92
CA GLN A 157 -3.31 32.53 -5.08
C GLN A 157 -2.51 31.24 -4.80
N ARG A 158 -1.91 31.12 -3.62
CA ARG A 158 -1.21 29.89 -3.20
C ARG A 158 -2.16 28.71 -3.02
N GLN A 159 -3.36 28.94 -2.41
CA GLN A 159 -4.35 27.89 -2.25
C GLN A 159 -4.90 27.43 -3.60
N VAL A 160 -5.26 28.34 -4.48
CA VAL A 160 -5.66 28.05 -5.86
C VAL A 160 -4.57 27.28 -6.61
N LYS A 161 -3.32 27.71 -6.47
CA LYS A 161 -2.17 27.01 -7.07
C LYS A 161 -2.01 25.58 -6.54
N THR A 162 -2.29 25.37 -5.27
CA THR A 162 -2.28 24.03 -4.68
C THR A 162 -3.36 23.16 -5.33
N LEU A 163 -4.60 23.64 -5.41
CA LEU A 163 -5.71 22.91 -6.03
C LEU A 163 -5.46 22.64 -7.54
N GLU A 164 -4.83 23.59 -8.26
CA GLU A 164 -4.41 23.44 -9.66
C GLU A 164 -3.37 22.30 -9.80
N ILE A 165 -2.32 22.32 -8.95
CA ILE A 165 -1.26 21.31 -8.99
C ILE A 165 -1.80 19.91 -8.63
N LEU A 166 -2.79 19.85 -7.74
CA LEU A 166 -3.46 18.61 -7.38
C LEU A 166 -4.38 18.08 -8.49
N GLY A 167 -4.64 18.91 -9.50
CA GLY A 167 -5.51 18.56 -10.61
C GLY A 167 -7.01 18.61 -10.29
N ILE A 168 -7.41 19.27 -9.21
CA ILE A 168 -8.82 19.44 -8.81
C ILE A 168 -9.48 20.52 -9.65
N ILE A 169 -8.78 21.61 -9.87
CA ILE A 169 -9.25 22.72 -10.71
C ILE A 169 -8.45 22.80 -12.00
N ALA A 170 -9.13 23.21 -13.05
CA ALA A 170 -8.54 23.54 -14.34
C ALA A 170 -8.26 25.03 -14.42
N LYS A 171 -7.14 25.40 -15.06
CA LYS A 171 -6.74 26.77 -15.35
C LYS A 171 -6.84 27.01 -16.85
N THR A 172 -7.61 28.01 -17.24
CA THR A 172 -7.79 28.39 -18.65
C THR A 172 -7.20 29.78 -18.89
N GLU A 173 -6.39 29.90 -19.93
CA GLU A 173 -5.82 31.18 -20.34
C GLU A 173 -6.88 32.00 -21.10
N ARG A 174 -7.01 33.25 -20.70
CA ARG A 174 -7.91 34.24 -21.34
C ARG A 174 -7.07 35.41 -21.87
N THR A 175 -7.69 36.26 -22.65
CA THR A 175 -7.05 37.45 -23.24
C THR A 175 -6.38 38.36 -22.17
N LYS A 176 -6.92 38.38 -20.96
CA LYS A 176 -6.37 39.08 -19.80
C LYS A 176 -6.40 38.18 -18.57
N GLY A 177 -5.31 37.40 -18.34
CA GLY A 177 -5.15 36.59 -17.16
C GLY A 177 -5.65 35.17 -17.29
N TYR A 178 -6.10 34.58 -16.19
CA TYR A 178 -6.51 33.19 -16.11
C TYR A 178 -7.84 33.06 -15.40
N THR A 179 -8.64 32.07 -15.81
CA THR A 179 -9.86 31.65 -15.12
C THR A 179 -9.70 30.23 -14.61
N TYR A 180 -10.48 29.89 -13.60
CA TYR A 180 -10.44 28.59 -12.92
C TYR A 180 -11.83 27.98 -12.90
N SER A 181 -11.90 26.66 -13.11
CA SER A 181 -13.12 25.86 -13.04
C SER A 181 -12.82 24.53 -12.33
N ILE A 182 -13.83 23.90 -11.74
CA ILE A 182 -13.68 22.54 -11.23
C ILE A 182 -13.44 21.60 -12.41
N LYS A 183 -12.48 20.68 -12.31
CA LYS A 183 -12.35 19.61 -13.30
C LYS A 183 -13.54 18.63 -13.15
N PRO A 184 -14.38 18.48 -14.20
CA PRO A 184 -15.50 17.54 -14.12
C PRO A 184 -15.01 16.13 -13.85
N THR A 185 -15.87 15.30 -13.31
CA THR A 185 -15.63 13.87 -13.13
C THR A 185 -16.86 13.06 -13.53
N ILE A 186 -16.65 12.10 -14.42
CA ILE A 186 -17.70 11.19 -14.90
C ILE A 186 -18.26 10.29 -13.79
N ILE A 187 -17.51 10.13 -12.68
CA ILE A 187 -17.93 9.25 -11.58
C ILE A 187 -19.26 9.70 -10.97
N GLU A 188 -19.56 11.00 -10.99
CA GLU A 188 -20.84 11.55 -10.51
C GLU A 188 -22.03 11.19 -11.39
N GLU A 189 -21.79 10.87 -12.67
CA GLU A 189 -22.84 10.53 -13.66
C GLU A 189 -23.11 9.02 -13.72
N LEU A 190 -22.29 8.20 -13.04
CA LEU A 190 -22.44 6.75 -13.06
C LEU A 190 -23.66 6.30 -12.25
N SER A 191 -24.35 5.29 -12.76
CA SER A 191 -25.43 4.65 -12.02
C SER A 191 -24.92 3.93 -10.77
N LYS A 192 -25.81 3.68 -9.81
CA LYS A 192 -25.46 2.95 -8.56
C LYS A 192 -24.78 1.62 -8.85
N GLN A 193 -25.27 0.85 -9.85
CA GLN A 193 -24.64 -0.43 -10.23
C GLN A 193 -23.24 -0.24 -10.79
N GLN A 194 -23.04 0.73 -11.66
CA GLN A 194 -21.72 1.05 -12.21
C GLN A 194 -20.74 1.51 -11.13
N LEU A 195 -21.21 2.27 -10.13
CA LEU A 195 -20.40 2.66 -8.97
C LEU A 195 -20.03 1.45 -8.11
N GLN A 196 -20.93 0.48 -7.92
CA GLN A 196 -20.62 -0.76 -7.19
C GLN A 196 -19.58 -1.62 -7.92
N ASP A 197 -19.72 -1.75 -9.25
CA ASP A 197 -18.73 -2.47 -10.07
C ASP A 197 -17.37 -1.75 -10.04
N LEU A 198 -17.37 -0.42 -10.13
CA LEU A 198 -16.16 0.40 -10.02
C LEU A 198 -15.53 0.28 -8.63
N ALA A 199 -16.32 0.29 -7.54
CA ALA A 199 -15.83 0.13 -6.18
C ALA A 199 -15.12 -1.22 -6.01
N MET A 200 -15.68 -2.31 -6.56
CA MET A 200 -15.08 -3.64 -6.53
C MET A 200 -13.76 -3.67 -7.30
N ALA A 201 -13.71 -3.08 -8.49
CA ALA A 201 -12.50 -3.02 -9.30
C ALA A 201 -11.41 -2.16 -8.63
N VAL A 202 -11.77 -1.01 -8.07
CA VAL A 202 -10.86 -0.13 -7.31
C VAL A 202 -10.35 -0.83 -6.05
N PHE A 203 -11.21 -1.51 -5.31
CA PHE A 203 -10.81 -2.30 -4.15
C PHE A 203 -9.80 -3.38 -4.53
N PHE A 204 -10.11 -4.17 -5.57
CA PHE A 204 -9.20 -5.21 -6.05
C PHE A 204 -7.85 -4.61 -6.48
N TYR A 205 -7.89 -3.57 -7.32
CA TYR A 205 -6.66 -2.95 -7.84
C TYR A 205 -5.82 -2.26 -6.76
N THR A 206 -6.45 -1.70 -5.73
CA THR A 206 -5.75 -1.15 -4.55
C THR A 206 -4.85 -2.18 -3.87
N ASN A 207 -5.24 -3.46 -3.87
CA ASN A 207 -4.47 -4.54 -3.26
C ASN A 207 -3.35 -5.09 -4.16
N VAL A 208 -3.38 -4.83 -5.46
CA VAL A 208 -2.38 -5.33 -6.42
C VAL A 208 -1.46 -4.24 -6.97
N SER A 209 -1.86 -2.97 -6.86
CA SER A 209 -1.10 -1.81 -7.32
C SER A 209 -0.04 -1.39 -6.29
N ILE A 210 1.06 -0.81 -6.79
CA ILE A 210 2.06 -0.13 -5.95
C ILE A 210 1.62 1.28 -5.53
N THR A 211 0.61 1.85 -6.20
CA THR A 211 0.03 3.18 -5.92
C THR A 211 -1.27 3.08 -5.12
N SER A 212 -1.34 2.11 -4.23
CA SER A 212 -2.55 1.74 -3.47
C SER A 212 -3.18 2.88 -2.65
N ALA A 213 -2.40 3.89 -2.23
CA ALA A 213 -2.92 5.02 -1.47
C ALA A 213 -3.99 5.82 -2.23
N ALA A 214 -3.76 6.10 -3.52
CA ALA A 214 -4.76 6.80 -4.35
C ALA A 214 -6.04 5.96 -4.52
N GLY A 215 -5.90 4.64 -4.71
CA GLY A 215 -7.04 3.73 -4.79
C GLY A 215 -7.87 3.68 -3.51
N HIS A 216 -7.22 3.69 -2.35
CA HIS A 216 -7.91 3.73 -1.06
C HIS A 216 -8.73 5.02 -0.86
N ILE A 217 -8.15 6.17 -1.20
CA ILE A 217 -8.84 7.46 -1.13
C ILE A 217 -10.02 7.48 -2.12
N LEU A 218 -9.79 7.04 -3.36
CA LEU A 218 -10.81 6.96 -4.39
C LEU A 218 -11.97 6.05 -3.97
N LEU A 219 -11.67 4.88 -3.40
CA LEU A 219 -12.70 3.94 -2.93
C LEU A 219 -13.62 4.62 -1.90
N LYS A 220 -13.08 5.37 -0.94
CA LYS A 220 -13.89 6.11 0.03
C LYS A 220 -14.84 7.10 -0.64
N LYS A 221 -14.38 7.81 -1.67
CA LYS A 221 -15.20 8.76 -2.44
C LYS A 221 -16.32 8.04 -3.22
N ILE A 222 -16.01 6.91 -3.84
CA ILE A 222 -17.02 6.09 -4.53
C ILE A 222 -18.06 5.56 -3.53
N MET A 223 -17.61 5.10 -2.37
CA MET A 223 -18.51 4.61 -1.32
C MET A 223 -19.44 5.72 -0.80
N TYR A 224 -18.94 6.95 -0.72
CA TYR A 224 -19.77 8.11 -0.38
C TYR A 224 -20.88 8.33 -1.42
N LEU A 225 -20.54 8.27 -2.72
CA LEU A 225 -21.55 8.38 -3.78
C LEU A 225 -22.62 7.27 -3.73
N ILE A 226 -22.19 6.03 -3.46
CA ILE A 226 -23.12 4.90 -3.29
C ILE A 226 -24.05 5.14 -2.09
N HIS A 227 -23.52 5.71 -1.02
CA HIS A 227 -24.31 6.09 0.15
C HIS A 227 -25.32 7.21 -0.16
N ASP A 228 -24.91 8.27 -0.88
CA ASP A 228 -25.80 9.34 -1.35
C ASP A 228 -26.98 8.80 -2.16
N TYR A 229 -26.72 7.85 -3.08
CA TYR A 229 -27.80 7.15 -3.77
C TYR A 229 -28.74 6.40 -2.84
N SER A 230 -28.21 5.77 -1.79
CA SER A 230 -29.00 4.99 -0.83
C SER A 230 -29.88 5.88 0.06
N LEU A 231 -29.41 7.08 0.39
CA LEU A 231 -30.19 8.09 1.11
C LEU A 231 -31.37 8.61 0.27
N LYS A 232 -31.13 8.88 -1.02
CA LYS A 232 -32.16 9.29 -1.97
C LYS A 232 -33.24 8.21 -2.16
N ASP A 233 -32.86 6.93 -2.06
CA ASP A 233 -33.76 5.78 -2.15
C ASP A 233 -34.46 5.43 -0.81
N GLN A 234 -34.31 6.25 0.25
CA GLN A 234 -34.87 6.01 1.60
C GLN A 234 -34.43 4.69 2.25
N GLN A 235 -33.32 4.13 1.86
CA GLN A 235 -32.71 2.96 2.49
C GLN A 235 -31.74 3.42 3.59
N GLU A 236 -32.17 3.27 4.85
CA GLU A 236 -31.40 3.66 6.02
C GLU A 236 -30.09 2.85 6.15
N SER A 237 -28.97 3.48 5.85
CA SER A 237 -27.65 2.99 6.28
C SER A 237 -26.73 4.17 6.58
N LYS A 238 -26.47 4.44 7.86
CA LYS A 238 -25.66 5.59 8.32
C LYS A 238 -24.17 5.51 7.98
N TYR A 239 -23.62 4.34 7.58
CA TYR A 239 -22.21 4.18 7.20
C TYR A 239 -22.07 3.02 6.23
N TYR A 240 -21.45 3.28 5.08
CA TYR A 240 -21.13 2.28 4.08
C TYR A 240 -19.61 2.04 4.06
N ASP A 241 -19.16 1.03 4.80
CA ASP A 241 -17.85 0.45 4.55
C ASP A 241 -17.98 -0.58 3.42
N PHE A 242 -17.05 -0.55 2.45
CA PHE A 242 -16.99 -1.56 1.42
C PHE A 242 -16.77 -2.92 2.06
N ASN A 243 -17.82 -3.72 2.15
CA ASN A 243 -17.72 -5.06 2.74
C ASN A 243 -17.27 -6.05 1.66
N ASN A 244 -15.97 -6.35 1.66
CA ASN A 244 -15.42 -7.34 0.76
C ASN A 244 -15.74 -8.76 1.26
N THR A 245 -16.69 -9.42 0.60
CA THR A 245 -17.00 -10.84 0.82
C THR A 245 -16.50 -11.74 -0.31
N TYR A 246 -15.86 -11.17 -1.34
CA TYR A 246 -15.55 -11.87 -2.58
C TYR A 246 -14.08 -12.25 -2.74
N PHE A 247 -13.17 -11.38 -2.29
CA PHE A 247 -11.74 -11.53 -2.55
C PHE A 247 -10.92 -11.69 -1.28
N SER A 248 -9.87 -12.48 -1.37
CA SER A 248 -8.73 -12.47 -0.48
C SER A 248 -7.44 -12.33 -1.27
N PHE A 249 -6.37 -11.87 -0.62
CA PHE A 249 -5.11 -11.56 -1.29
C PHE A 249 -3.96 -12.29 -0.61
N LYS A 250 -3.02 -12.74 -1.46
CA LYS A 250 -1.82 -13.44 -1.05
C LYS A 250 -0.62 -12.82 -1.75
N ASP A 251 0.53 -12.82 -1.07
CA ASP A 251 1.77 -12.22 -1.55
C ASP A 251 1.64 -10.71 -1.87
N ASN A 252 0.61 -10.02 -1.39
CA ASN A 252 0.55 -8.58 -1.47
C ASN A 252 1.54 -7.96 -0.48
N ASN A 253 2.12 -6.81 -0.86
CA ASN A 253 3.04 -6.06 0.00
C ASN A 253 2.32 -4.89 0.67
N PRO A 254 1.80 -5.05 1.90
CA PRO A 254 1.08 -3.98 2.58
C PRO A 254 1.95 -2.74 2.82
N ASN A 255 3.29 -2.89 2.80
CA ASN A 255 4.23 -1.78 2.98
C ASN A 255 4.34 -0.88 1.74
N ASN A 256 3.87 -1.31 0.56
CA ASN A 256 3.88 -0.46 -0.64
C ASN A 256 3.14 0.85 -0.38
N VAL A 257 2.08 0.81 0.40
CA VAL A 257 1.30 1.97 0.78
C VAL A 257 2.15 3.06 1.43
N ILE A 258 3.06 2.69 2.34
CA ILE A 258 3.90 3.65 3.05
C ILE A 258 5.04 4.22 2.20
N ASP A 259 5.24 3.72 0.99
CA ASP A 259 6.23 4.21 0.03
C ASP A 259 5.64 5.18 -1.02
N GLY A 260 4.36 5.51 -0.94
CA GLY A 260 3.69 6.43 -1.86
C GLY A 260 4.38 7.80 -1.95
N ASP A 261 4.94 8.32 -0.83
CA ASP A 261 5.71 9.55 -0.82
C ASP A 261 7.06 9.49 -1.59
N ILE A 262 7.46 8.29 -2.02
CA ILE A 262 8.57 8.07 -2.95
C ILE A 262 8.05 7.79 -4.36
N PHE A 263 6.99 7.00 -4.52
CA PHE A 263 6.48 6.59 -5.82
C PHE A 263 5.95 7.77 -6.65
N TYR A 264 5.12 8.65 -6.05
CA TYR A 264 4.54 9.77 -6.80
C TYR A 264 5.58 10.81 -7.25
N PRO A 265 6.54 11.28 -6.40
CA PRO A 265 7.60 12.15 -6.88
C PRO A 265 8.51 11.47 -7.91
N LEU A 266 8.73 10.16 -7.79
CA LEU A 266 9.50 9.40 -8.78
C LEU A 266 8.79 9.38 -10.14
N ALA A 267 7.48 9.10 -10.14
CA ALA A 267 6.66 9.10 -11.34
C ALA A 267 6.67 10.47 -12.03
N ASP A 268 6.49 11.57 -11.26
CA ASP A 268 6.58 12.93 -11.79
C ASP A 268 7.96 13.22 -12.40
N ALA A 269 9.04 12.82 -11.72
CA ALA A 269 10.39 13.00 -12.23
C ALA A 269 10.63 12.23 -13.54
N LEU A 270 10.07 11.02 -13.68
CA LEU A 270 10.15 10.22 -14.90
C LEU A 270 9.35 10.86 -16.05
N HIS A 271 8.12 11.32 -15.81
CA HIS A 271 7.31 12.03 -16.81
C HIS A 271 7.97 13.31 -17.31
N ARG A 272 8.55 14.09 -16.41
CA ARG A 272 9.17 15.39 -16.72
C ARG A 272 10.65 15.29 -17.05
N HIS A 273 11.21 14.09 -17.11
CA HIS A 273 12.65 13.85 -17.32
C HIS A 273 13.54 14.69 -16.40
N LYS A 274 13.25 14.65 -15.09
CA LYS A 274 13.99 15.37 -14.05
C LYS A 274 14.92 14.47 -13.27
N LYS A 275 16.05 15.00 -12.81
CA LYS A 275 16.88 14.35 -11.79
C LYS A 275 16.19 14.42 -10.44
N VAL A 276 16.46 13.41 -9.61
CA VAL A 276 15.95 13.34 -8.25
C VAL A 276 17.09 13.36 -7.25
N ARG A 277 16.83 13.98 -6.10
CA ARG A 277 17.74 13.94 -4.95
C ARG A 277 17.24 12.85 -4.01
N LEU A 278 18.11 11.88 -3.75
CA LEU A 278 17.85 10.78 -2.80
C LEU A 278 18.53 11.07 -1.48
N SER A 279 17.84 10.86 -0.38
CA SER A 279 18.43 10.70 0.95
C SER A 279 18.10 9.30 1.48
N PHE A 280 18.94 8.76 2.30
CA PHE A 280 18.84 7.37 2.77
C PHE A 280 18.71 7.32 4.28
N TYR A 281 18.09 6.24 4.80
CA TYR A 281 18.06 5.99 6.24
C TYR A 281 19.45 5.61 6.80
N GLU A 282 20.35 5.14 5.94
CA GLU A 282 21.69 4.74 6.32
C GLU A 282 22.55 5.96 6.75
N SER A 283 23.05 5.96 8.01
CA SER A 283 23.84 7.07 8.52
C SER A 283 25.19 7.15 7.82
N GLY A 284 25.54 8.38 7.40
CA GLY A 284 26.79 8.64 6.69
C GLY A 284 26.72 8.45 5.17
N LYS A 285 25.64 7.90 4.63
CA LYS A 285 25.44 7.90 3.18
C LYS A 285 25.07 9.32 2.73
N PRO A 286 25.85 9.93 1.82
CA PRO A 286 25.57 11.29 1.37
C PRO A 286 24.27 11.35 0.57
N LYS A 287 23.65 12.53 0.51
CA LYS A 287 22.56 12.80 -0.43
C LYS A 287 23.10 12.71 -1.85
N GLU A 288 22.38 12.00 -2.72
CA GLU A 288 22.79 11.77 -4.11
C GLU A 288 21.78 12.43 -5.07
N ILE A 289 22.27 13.07 -6.12
CA ILE A 289 21.44 13.55 -7.23
C ILE A 289 21.63 12.58 -8.37
N VAL A 290 20.56 11.89 -8.77
CA VAL A 290 20.59 10.82 -9.76
C VAL A 290 19.54 11.04 -10.86
N SER A 291 19.77 10.47 -12.03
CA SER A 291 18.77 10.38 -13.09
C SER A 291 17.98 9.08 -12.93
N PRO A 292 16.67 9.13 -12.56
CA PRO A 292 15.87 7.93 -12.49
C PRO A 292 15.66 7.34 -13.89
N VAL A 293 15.71 6.02 -14.02
CA VAL A 293 15.54 5.30 -15.28
C VAL A 293 14.28 4.45 -15.26
N SER A 294 14.15 3.60 -14.24
CA SER A 294 13.02 2.68 -14.13
C SER A 294 12.84 2.18 -12.70
N LEU A 295 11.62 1.73 -12.40
CA LEU A 295 11.22 1.07 -11.17
C LEU A 295 10.92 -0.41 -11.46
N TYR A 296 11.49 -1.30 -10.67
CA TYR A 296 11.24 -2.74 -10.73
C TYR A 296 10.52 -3.18 -9.46
N THR A 297 9.38 -3.85 -9.61
CA THR A 297 8.61 -4.42 -8.50
C THR A 297 8.72 -5.93 -8.52
N TYR A 298 9.40 -6.51 -7.53
CA TYR A 298 9.53 -7.96 -7.36
C TYR A 298 8.45 -8.44 -6.37
N TYR A 299 7.30 -8.83 -6.88
CA TYR A 299 6.16 -9.21 -6.05
C TYR A 299 6.46 -10.41 -5.14
N GLY A 300 7.07 -11.49 -5.66
CA GLY A 300 7.41 -12.67 -4.86
C GLY A 300 8.46 -12.45 -3.76
N GLU A 301 9.15 -11.30 -3.78
CA GLU A 301 10.14 -10.88 -2.79
C GLU A 301 9.71 -9.65 -1.98
N ASN A 302 8.53 -9.10 -2.29
CA ASN A 302 8.01 -7.88 -1.69
C ASN A 302 9.02 -6.71 -1.70
N LYS A 303 9.65 -6.47 -2.86
CA LYS A 303 10.70 -5.46 -3.04
C LYS A 303 10.43 -4.55 -4.22
N ASN A 304 10.68 -3.26 -4.01
CA ASN A 304 10.71 -2.26 -5.07
C ASN A 304 12.14 -1.71 -5.19
N ILE A 305 12.65 -1.66 -6.42
CA ILE A 305 14.04 -1.26 -6.71
C ILE A 305 14.05 -0.16 -7.76
N LEU A 306 14.59 1.00 -7.39
CA LEU A 306 14.85 2.09 -8.30
C LEU A 306 16.17 1.84 -9.05
N CYS A 307 16.10 1.76 -10.38
CA CYS A 307 17.26 1.84 -11.26
C CYS A 307 17.51 3.32 -11.60
N SER A 308 18.71 3.80 -11.40
CA SER A 308 19.09 5.18 -11.65
C SER A 308 20.54 5.27 -12.18
N ILE A 309 20.86 6.41 -12.83
CA ILE A 309 22.22 6.71 -13.28
C ILE A 309 22.82 7.79 -12.38
N ASN A 310 23.99 7.51 -11.83
CA ASN A 310 24.79 8.43 -11.05
C ASN A 310 26.21 8.49 -11.65
N ASN A 311 26.63 9.66 -12.13
CA ASN A 311 27.94 9.86 -12.75
C ASN A 311 28.25 8.80 -13.85
N GLY A 312 27.28 8.52 -14.71
CA GLY A 312 27.41 7.57 -15.83
C GLY A 312 27.42 6.09 -15.43
N ARG A 313 27.11 5.77 -14.19
CA ARG A 313 27.02 4.37 -13.69
C ARG A 313 25.60 4.05 -13.24
N LEU A 314 25.11 2.85 -13.61
CA LEU A 314 23.84 2.33 -13.11
C LEU A 314 23.95 2.00 -11.61
N GLN A 315 22.95 2.41 -10.87
CA GLN A 315 22.76 2.13 -9.45
C GLN A 315 21.38 1.53 -9.23
N TRP A 316 21.32 0.59 -8.28
CA TRP A 316 20.11 -0.11 -7.91
C TRP A 316 19.84 0.17 -6.44
N ASN A 317 18.81 0.95 -6.14
CA ASN A 317 18.47 1.36 -4.79
C ASN A 317 17.11 0.79 -4.40
N ARG A 318 17.05 0.06 -3.30
CA ARG A 318 15.78 -0.38 -2.72
C ARG A 318 15.00 0.82 -2.23
N ILE A 319 13.71 0.91 -2.59
CA ILE A 319 12.82 2.02 -2.20
C ILE A 319 12.69 2.12 -0.69
N ASP A 320 12.56 0.99 0.02
CA ASP A 320 12.42 0.94 1.48
C ASP A 320 13.64 1.48 2.25
N ARG A 321 14.78 1.70 1.58
CA ARG A 321 15.99 2.34 2.15
C ARG A 321 16.09 3.83 1.85
N ILE A 322 15.25 4.33 0.96
CA ILE A 322 15.22 5.76 0.62
C ILE A 322 14.38 6.48 1.68
N LYS A 323 14.99 7.43 2.37
CA LYS A 323 14.35 8.26 3.39
C LYS A 323 13.45 9.32 2.76
N SER A 324 13.97 10.02 1.73
CA SER A 324 13.20 10.99 0.95
C SER A 324 13.70 11.05 -0.50
N LEU A 325 12.79 11.34 -1.41
CA LEU A 325 13.03 11.60 -2.81
C LEU A 325 12.46 12.98 -3.13
N GLU A 326 13.31 13.86 -3.65
CA GLU A 326 12.94 15.23 -4.00
C GLU A 326 13.23 15.48 -5.47
N VAL A 327 12.25 15.97 -6.22
CA VAL A 327 12.42 16.31 -7.64
C VAL A 327 13.26 17.58 -7.75
N THR A 328 14.28 17.55 -8.60
CA THR A 328 15.18 18.69 -8.79
C THR A 328 14.81 19.49 -10.04
N LYS A 329 15.34 20.72 -10.15
CA LYS A 329 15.21 21.54 -11.37
C LYS A 329 16.02 21.02 -12.56
N TYR A 330 16.99 20.13 -12.32
CA TYR A 330 17.88 19.63 -13.34
C TYR A 330 17.19 18.60 -14.23
N ASN A 331 17.38 18.72 -15.52
CA ASN A 331 16.89 17.72 -16.46
C ASN A 331 17.76 16.47 -16.40
N SER A 332 17.12 15.32 -16.56
CA SER A 332 17.82 14.07 -16.76
C SER A 332 18.41 14.09 -18.18
N THR A 333 19.72 14.21 -18.26
CA THR A 333 20.45 14.23 -19.53
C THR A 333 21.17 12.91 -19.80
N ASP A 334 21.15 12.03 -18.81
CA ASP A 334 21.85 10.76 -18.90
C ASP A 334 21.03 9.82 -19.80
N VAL A 335 21.40 9.74 -21.03
CA VAL A 335 21.00 8.64 -21.92
C VAL A 335 21.62 7.39 -21.30
N VAL A 336 20.86 6.31 -21.17
CA VAL A 336 21.42 4.99 -20.84
C VAL A 336 22.58 4.79 -21.80
N PRO A 337 23.85 4.66 -21.33
CA PRO A 337 24.99 4.60 -22.21
C PRO A 337 24.79 3.53 -23.28
N GLU A 338 25.02 3.85 -24.54
CA GLU A 338 25.00 2.88 -25.65
C GLU A 338 25.93 1.72 -25.28
N GLY A 339 25.33 0.54 -25.05
CA GLY A 339 26.06 -0.64 -24.57
C GLY A 339 25.73 -1.07 -23.16
N VAL A 340 24.99 -0.25 -22.35
CA VAL A 340 24.25 -0.68 -21.15
C VAL A 340 22.80 -0.98 -21.57
N THR A 341 22.64 -1.75 -22.61
CA THR A 341 21.36 -2.37 -22.93
C THR A 341 21.01 -3.35 -21.82
N LYS A 342 19.74 -3.48 -21.48
CA LYS A 342 19.22 -4.49 -20.53
C LYS A 342 19.86 -5.88 -20.77
N GLU A 343 20.18 -6.19 -22.00
CA GLU A 343 20.74 -7.48 -22.43
C GLU A 343 22.21 -7.72 -22.05
N LYS A 344 23.06 -6.67 -21.93
CA LYS A 344 24.50 -6.83 -21.61
C LYS A 344 24.80 -6.95 -20.12
N THR A 345 23.82 -6.67 -19.23
CA THR A 345 23.95 -6.78 -17.78
C THR A 345 23.16 -7.93 -17.18
N LEU A 346 22.52 -8.75 -18.00
CA LEU A 346 21.74 -9.88 -17.52
C LEU A 346 22.65 -11.01 -17.06
N ASP A 347 22.41 -11.47 -15.84
CA ASP A 347 22.97 -12.73 -15.36
C ASP A 347 22.20 -13.88 -16.01
N THR A 348 22.94 -14.82 -16.60
CA THR A 348 22.37 -16.01 -17.21
C THR A 348 22.57 -17.21 -16.28
N CYS A 349 21.48 -17.93 -16.00
CA CYS A 349 21.49 -19.18 -15.28
C CYS A 349 20.87 -20.28 -16.16
N ILE A 350 21.55 -21.42 -16.28
CA ILE A 350 20.94 -22.63 -16.88
C ILE A 350 20.47 -23.51 -15.72
N ILE A 351 19.22 -23.90 -15.80
CA ILE A 351 18.50 -24.63 -14.76
C ILE A 351 17.98 -25.93 -15.34
N HIS A 352 18.19 -27.03 -14.65
CA HIS A 352 17.44 -28.28 -14.90
C HIS A 352 16.23 -28.27 -13.97
N PHE A 353 15.04 -28.30 -14.56
CA PHE A 353 13.79 -28.48 -13.85
C PHE A 353 13.40 -29.96 -13.95
N LEU A 354 13.46 -30.69 -12.83
CA LEU A 354 13.23 -32.13 -12.79
C LEU A 354 11.75 -32.49 -12.98
N THR A 355 11.49 -33.52 -13.75
CA THR A 355 10.15 -34.09 -13.98
C THR A 355 9.78 -35.12 -12.92
N LEU A 356 9.83 -34.72 -11.66
CA LEU A 356 9.39 -35.53 -10.52
C LEU A 356 7.87 -35.65 -10.48
N GLU A 357 7.34 -36.42 -9.54
CA GLU A 357 5.90 -36.54 -9.33
C GLU A 357 5.23 -35.16 -9.16
N ASN A 358 4.09 -34.93 -9.82
CA ASN A 358 3.35 -33.67 -9.82
C ASN A 358 4.12 -32.45 -10.33
N TYR A 359 5.19 -32.63 -11.10
CA TYR A 359 6.03 -31.54 -11.60
C TYR A 359 5.27 -30.53 -12.45
N GLU A 360 4.23 -30.93 -13.16
CA GLU A 360 3.50 -30.06 -14.11
C GLU A 360 2.91 -28.83 -13.42
N LEU A 361 2.32 -29.01 -12.24
CA LEU A 361 1.78 -27.92 -11.45
C LEU A 361 2.86 -26.97 -10.94
N VAL A 362 3.97 -27.55 -10.49
CA VAL A 362 5.11 -26.79 -9.97
C VAL A 362 5.84 -26.06 -11.10
N TYR A 363 5.97 -26.72 -12.27
CA TYR A 363 6.55 -26.15 -13.48
C TYR A 363 5.74 -24.97 -13.99
N ASP A 364 4.43 -25.09 -14.01
CA ASP A 364 3.52 -24.03 -14.39
C ASP A 364 3.64 -22.81 -13.46
N GLN A 365 3.73 -23.00 -12.15
CA GLN A 365 3.99 -21.92 -11.20
C GLN A 365 5.39 -21.32 -11.38
N PHE A 366 6.39 -22.16 -11.67
CA PHE A 366 7.77 -21.70 -11.92
C PHE A 366 7.84 -20.81 -13.17
N THR A 367 7.24 -21.24 -14.26
CA THR A 367 7.23 -20.49 -15.51
C THR A 367 6.51 -19.15 -15.36
N ARG A 368 5.45 -19.09 -14.59
CA ARG A 368 4.76 -17.85 -14.24
C ARG A 368 5.60 -16.88 -13.44
N HIS A 369 6.38 -17.36 -12.48
CA HIS A 369 7.26 -16.49 -11.68
C HIS A 369 8.37 -15.83 -12.50
N PHE A 370 8.78 -16.43 -13.60
CA PHE A 370 9.89 -15.92 -14.39
C PHE A 370 9.48 -15.37 -15.77
N GLY A 371 8.28 -15.70 -16.23
CA GLY A 371 7.70 -15.15 -17.47
C GLY A 371 8.68 -15.16 -18.64
N ASP A 372 8.76 -14.02 -19.35
CA ASP A 372 9.65 -13.84 -20.52
C ASP A 372 11.15 -13.91 -20.21
N SER A 373 11.53 -13.92 -18.93
CA SER A 373 12.93 -14.10 -18.54
C SER A 373 13.41 -15.55 -18.71
N LEU A 374 12.49 -16.47 -19.03
CA LEU A 374 12.73 -17.91 -19.11
C LEU A 374 12.63 -18.38 -20.56
N THR A 375 13.63 -19.15 -21.00
CA THR A 375 13.65 -19.78 -22.33
C THR A 375 13.88 -21.28 -22.17
N VAL A 376 13.05 -22.11 -22.81
CA VAL A 376 13.24 -23.56 -22.85
C VAL A 376 14.35 -23.89 -23.84
N LEU A 377 15.41 -24.55 -23.38
CA LEU A 377 16.53 -24.98 -24.23
C LEU A 377 16.33 -26.39 -24.74
N SER A 378 15.94 -27.33 -23.87
CA SER A 378 15.70 -28.74 -24.21
C SER A 378 14.71 -29.38 -23.24
N THR A 379 14.07 -30.47 -23.68
CA THR A 379 13.17 -31.27 -22.85
C THR A 379 13.52 -32.74 -22.96
N THR A 380 13.76 -33.36 -21.85
CA THR A 380 14.02 -34.79 -21.71
C THR A 380 12.95 -35.46 -20.87
N LYS A 381 13.06 -36.78 -20.67
CA LYS A 381 12.15 -37.50 -19.75
C LYS A 381 12.44 -37.23 -18.28
N GLU A 382 13.64 -36.80 -17.95
CA GLU A 382 14.11 -36.59 -16.58
C GLU A 382 14.10 -35.12 -16.15
N TYR A 383 14.28 -34.21 -17.08
CA TYR A 383 14.31 -32.75 -16.81
C TYR A 383 13.96 -31.91 -18.04
N ILE A 384 13.55 -30.70 -17.78
CA ILE A 384 13.44 -29.60 -18.74
C ILE A 384 14.60 -28.67 -18.50
N GLU A 385 15.40 -28.40 -19.53
CA GLU A 385 16.53 -27.47 -19.44
C GLU A 385 16.06 -26.06 -19.80
N LEU A 386 16.28 -25.13 -18.89
CA LEU A 386 15.77 -23.78 -18.97
C LEU A 386 16.92 -22.77 -18.86
N GLN A 387 16.89 -21.73 -19.66
CA GLN A 387 17.74 -20.57 -19.50
C GLN A 387 16.96 -19.44 -18.87
N LEU A 388 17.44 -18.95 -17.73
CA LEU A 388 16.91 -17.81 -17.01
C LEU A 388 17.87 -16.62 -17.21
N SER A 389 17.35 -15.51 -17.74
CA SER A 389 18.10 -14.29 -17.99
C SER A 389 17.52 -13.13 -17.21
N VAL A 390 18.26 -12.64 -16.18
CA VAL A 390 17.74 -11.65 -15.21
C VAL A 390 18.80 -10.61 -14.87
N SER A 391 18.39 -9.44 -14.44
CA SER A 391 19.27 -8.32 -14.09
C SER A 391 20.22 -8.61 -12.90
N ASP A 392 19.77 -9.40 -11.93
CA ASP A 392 20.56 -9.82 -10.76
C ASP A 392 20.09 -11.19 -10.26
N ALA A 393 20.77 -12.24 -10.68
CA ALA A 393 20.42 -13.59 -10.28
C ALA A 393 20.63 -13.86 -8.78
N LEU A 394 21.48 -13.11 -8.08
CA LEU A 394 21.65 -13.26 -6.63
C LEU A 394 20.38 -12.94 -5.84
N GLN A 395 19.59 -11.98 -6.34
CA GLN A 395 18.32 -11.62 -5.70
C GLN A 395 17.23 -12.69 -5.88
N LEU A 396 17.38 -13.53 -6.92
CA LEU A 396 16.43 -14.60 -7.22
C LEU A 396 16.76 -15.93 -6.54
N LEU A 397 17.93 -16.07 -5.92
CA LEU A 397 18.29 -17.30 -5.22
C LEU A 397 17.26 -17.75 -4.16
N PRO A 398 16.64 -16.88 -3.36
CA PRO A 398 15.57 -17.29 -2.47
C PRO A 398 14.37 -17.89 -3.22
N LEU A 399 13.95 -17.25 -4.32
CA LEU A 399 12.84 -17.75 -5.13
C LEU A 399 13.17 -19.10 -5.78
N LEU A 400 14.38 -19.26 -6.34
CA LEU A 400 14.82 -20.53 -6.91
C LEU A 400 14.81 -21.66 -5.85
N ARG A 401 15.25 -21.37 -4.62
CA ARG A 401 15.19 -22.35 -3.52
C ARG A 401 13.78 -22.78 -3.16
N SER A 402 12.77 -21.92 -3.31
CA SER A 402 11.39 -22.27 -3.02
C SER A 402 10.82 -23.35 -3.93
N TYR A 403 11.51 -23.65 -5.03
CA TYR A 403 11.17 -24.71 -5.98
C TYR A 403 11.98 -26.00 -5.80
N LEU A 404 12.76 -26.13 -4.71
CA LEU A 404 13.36 -27.40 -4.36
C LEU A 404 12.24 -28.44 -4.06
N PRO A 405 12.39 -29.72 -4.46
CA PRO A 405 13.58 -30.33 -5.05
C PRO A 405 13.60 -30.33 -6.60
N TYR A 406 12.77 -29.56 -7.27
CA TYR A 406 12.63 -29.60 -8.74
C TYR A 406 13.72 -28.81 -9.46
N VAL A 407 14.34 -27.80 -8.84
CA VAL A 407 15.23 -26.82 -9.50
C VAL A 407 16.70 -27.05 -9.16
N TYR A 408 17.54 -27.17 -10.19
CA TYR A 408 18.99 -27.31 -10.09
C TYR A 408 19.69 -26.33 -11.01
N ILE A 409 20.68 -25.59 -10.50
CA ILE A 409 21.49 -24.69 -11.27
C ILE A 409 22.69 -25.47 -11.84
N THR A 410 22.73 -25.63 -13.16
CA THR A 410 23.84 -26.33 -13.84
C THR A 410 24.95 -25.36 -14.25
N TYR A 411 24.59 -24.17 -14.72
CA TYR A 411 25.50 -23.14 -15.17
C TYR A 411 25.04 -21.76 -14.69
N THR A 412 26.01 -20.87 -14.43
CA THR A 412 25.76 -19.44 -14.21
C THR A 412 26.85 -18.60 -14.82
N SER A 413 26.48 -17.43 -15.35
CA SER A 413 27.45 -16.44 -15.88
C SER A 413 28.42 -15.93 -14.81
N LYS A 414 28.01 -15.97 -13.53
CA LYS A 414 28.84 -15.68 -12.34
C LYS A 414 28.92 -16.91 -11.46
N THR A 415 30.07 -17.53 -11.34
CA THR A 415 30.30 -18.77 -10.56
C THR A 415 29.80 -18.66 -9.12
N SER A 416 29.94 -17.49 -8.50
CA SER A 416 29.47 -17.23 -7.13
C SER A 416 27.96 -17.44 -6.91
N ILE A 417 27.14 -17.40 -7.94
CA ILE A 417 25.67 -17.63 -7.82
C ILE A 417 25.43 -19.12 -7.55
N LYS A 418 26.00 -19.99 -8.36
CA LYS A 418 25.89 -21.44 -8.22
C LYS A 418 26.44 -21.91 -6.87
N GLU A 419 27.64 -21.42 -6.49
CA GLU A 419 28.25 -21.72 -5.21
C GLU A 419 27.37 -21.30 -4.02
N ARG A 420 26.77 -20.11 -4.07
CA ARG A 420 25.86 -19.64 -3.01
C ARG A 420 24.57 -20.43 -2.92
N PHE A 421 24.03 -20.88 -4.05
CA PHE A 421 22.82 -21.71 -4.06
C PHE A 421 23.08 -23.03 -3.32
N TYR A 422 24.12 -23.77 -3.70
CA TYR A 422 24.42 -25.06 -3.11
C TYR A 422 25.00 -24.96 -1.69
N SER A 423 25.86 -24.01 -1.40
CA SER A 423 26.36 -23.81 -0.04
C SER A 423 25.22 -23.49 0.94
N ASN A 424 24.19 -22.76 0.50
CA ASN A 424 23.02 -22.51 1.31
C ASN A 424 22.18 -23.77 1.51
N LEU A 425 22.03 -24.61 0.47
CA LEU A 425 21.33 -25.90 0.55
C LEU A 425 21.99 -26.83 1.57
N TYR A 426 23.31 -27.01 1.50
CA TYR A 426 24.06 -27.82 2.46
C TYR A 426 23.98 -27.26 3.88
N ALA A 427 24.15 -25.95 4.03
CA ALA A 427 24.02 -25.30 5.33
C ALA A 427 22.62 -25.41 5.92
N SER A 428 21.56 -25.42 5.08
CA SER A 428 20.18 -25.59 5.52
C SER A 428 19.92 -27.00 6.05
N LEU A 429 20.51 -28.00 5.41
CA LEU A 429 20.46 -29.38 5.90
C LEU A 429 21.15 -29.52 7.25
N ASP A 430 22.39 -29.03 7.35
CA ASP A 430 23.18 -29.08 8.58
C ASP A 430 22.45 -28.39 9.75
N MET A 431 21.84 -27.23 9.47
CA MET A 431 21.16 -26.44 10.50
C MET A 431 19.92 -27.10 11.07
N ASN A 432 19.17 -27.81 10.23
CA ASN A 432 17.89 -28.40 10.62
C ASN A 432 18.01 -29.82 11.17
N PHE A 433 19.04 -30.58 10.77
CA PHE A 433 19.09 -32.03 10.98
C PHE A 433 20.37 -32.55 11.64
N ILE A 434 21.38 -31.70 11.89
CA ILE A 434 22.60 -32.06 12.64
C ILE A 434 22.59 -31.31 13.97
N GLU A 435 22.93 -31.99 15.08
CA GLU A 435 22.96 -31.42 16.43
C GLU A 435 23.98 -30.27 16.57
N PRO A 436 23.69 -29.26 17.42
CA PRO A 436 24.37 -27.97 17.39
C PRO A 436 25.81 -27.95 17.98
N GLU A 437 26.40 -29.04 18.40
CA GLU A 437 27.73 -29.05 19.08
C GLU A 437 28.94 -28.59 18.22
N GLY A 438 28.73 -28.37 16.91
CA GLY A 438 29.80 -28.03 15.97
C GLY A 438 29.81 -26.62 15.39
N TYR A 439 28.82 -25.79 15.66
CA TYR A 439 28.71 -24.49 14.98
C TYR A 439 29.62 -23.43 15.59
N LYS A 440 30.79 -23.25 15.02
CA LYS A 440 31.69 -22.12 15.36
C LYS A 440 31.02 -20.82 14.96
N LYS A 441 30.86 -19.87 15.94
CA LYS A 441 30.36 -18.49 15.72
C LYS A 441 31.04 -17.89 14.49
N ARG A 442 30.29 -17.71 13.41
CA ARG A 442 30.72 -16.90 12.26
C ARG A 442 30.82 -15.45 12.70
N LYS A 443 31.90 -14.77 12.26
CA LYS A 443 32.16 -13.35 12.50
C LYS A 443 30.94 -12.52 12.26
N LYS A 444 30.68 -11.56 13.16
CA LYS A 444 29.69 -10.48 13.05
C LYS A 444 29.65 -9.94 11.63
N ILE A 445 28.59 -10.26 10.89
CA ILE A 445 28.24 -9.57 9.66
C ILE A 445 27.44 -8.35 10.11
N ASN A 446 27.94 -7.17 9.76
CA ASN A 446 27.32 -5.89 10.12
C ASN A 446 25.82 -5.93 9.90
N ARG A 447 25.07 -5.77 10.97
CA ARG A 447 23.64 -5.53 10.96
C ARG A 447 23.36 -4.28 10.15
N PHE A 448 22.63 -4.41 9.07
CA PHE A 448 21.84 -3.33 8.52
C PHE A 448 20.52 -3.15 9.32
N LEU A 449 20.65 -3.15 10.63
CA LEU A 449 19.66 -2.56 11.50
C LEU A 449 20.02 -1.08 11.54
N HIS A 450 19.20 -0.29 10.92
CA HIS A 450 19.18 1.17 10.79
C HIS A 450 20.28 1.89 11.60
N PRO A 451 21.12 2.68 10.93
CA PRO A 451 22.28 3.30 11.53
C PRO A 451 21.89 4.21 12.69
N ILE A 452 22.69 4.13 13.74
CA ILE A 452 22.65 5.05 14.88
C ILE A 452 22.87 6.47 14.34
N HIS A 453 21.86 7.31 14.40
CA HIS A 453 21.99 8.72 14.08
C HIS A 453 22.99 9.37 15.05
N LYS A 454 24.18 9.70 14.56
CA LYS A 454 24.95 10.78 15.17
C LYS A 454 24.09 12.05 15.07
N LYS A 455 23.92 12.76 16.21
CA LYS A 455 23.19 14.02 16.28
C LYS A 455 23.64 14.94 15.13
N GLU A 456 22.82 15.09 14.10
CA GLU A 456 22.87 16.28 13.28
C GLU A 456 22.32 17.43 14.14
N ASN A 457 23.14 18.41 14.39
CA ASN A 457 22.72 19.63 15.06
C ASN A 457 21.65 20.31 14.19
N SER A 458 20.40 20.25 14.64
CA SER A 458 19.21 20.77 13.97
C SER A 458 19.10 22.30 13.99
N ASN A 459 20.19 23.02 14.10
CA ASN A 459 20.19 24.48 14.11
C ASN A 459 20.38 25.15 12.74
N ASN A 460 20.38 24.38 11.66
CA ASN A 460 20.30 24.99 10.34
C ASN A 460 18.82 25.22 10.00
N LYS A 461 18.35 26.47 10.18
CA LYS A 461 17.17 26.99 9.45
C LYS A 461 17.36 26.57 8.00
N ALA A 462 16.46 25.69 7.50
CA ALA A 462 16.49 25.19 6.14
C ALA A 462 16.55 26.41 5.19
N LYS A 463 17.73 26.75 4.67
CA LYS A 463 17.82 27.55 3.48
C LYS A 463 17.05 26.79 2.42
N LYS A 464 16.02 27.43 1.82
CA LYS A 464 15.33 26.87 0.66
C LYS A 464 16.40 26.40 -0.31
N ASP A 465 16.47 25.10 -0.48
CA ASP A 465 17.49 24.46 -1.32
C ASP A 465 17.18 24.85 -2.76
N LYS A 466 18.07 25.65 -3.38
CA LYS A 466 17.85 26.25 -4.70
C LYS A 466 17.71 25.22 -5.83
N ASP A 467 18.10 23.98 -5.54
CA ASP A 467 18.13 22.89 -6.53
C ASP A 467 16.82 22.11 -6.61
N ILE A 468 15.92 22.29 -5.65
CA ILE A 468 14.63 21.59 -5.60
C ILE A 468 13.60 22.29 -6.47
N ASP A 469 12.83 21.49 -7.19
CA ASP A 469 11.66 21.94 -7.93
C ASP A 469 10.48 22.13 -6.98
N GLY A 470 10.18 23.38 -6.63
CA GLY A 470 9.07 23.70 -5.73
C GLY A 470 7.68 23.62 -6.38
N THR A 471 7.57 23.18 -7.64
CA THR A 471 6.28 23.05 -8.34
C THR A 471 5.60 21.70 -8.10
N TYR A 472 6.33 20.72 -7.57
CA TYR A 472 5.75 19.41 -7.26
C TYR A 472 5.11 19.42 -5.86
N VAL A 473 3.84 19.03 -5.81
CA VAL A 473 3.12 18.70 -4.58
C VAL A 473 2.62 17.27 -4.71
N SER A 474 2.95 16.41 -3.74
CA SER A 474 2.47 15.03 -3.76
C SER A 474 0.95 15.00 -3.61
N SER A 475 0.25 14.64 -4.67
CA SER A 475 -1.22 14.63 -4.71
C SER A 475 -1.86 13.59 -3.78
N ALA A 476 -1.13 12.55 -3.41
CA ALA A 476 -1.61 11.53 -2.47
C ALA A 476 -1.42 11.93 -0.99
N LEU A 477 -0.65 12.98 -0.72
CA LEU A 477 -0.18 13.35 0.62
C LEU A 477 -0.52 14.79 1.00
N ASN A 478 -1.55 15.36 0.41
CA ASN A 478 -1.90 16.76 0.61
C ASN A 478 -3.03 16.95 1.64
N ASP A 479 -3.25 18.22 2.00
CA ASP A 479 -4.20 18.61 3.03
C ASP A 479 -5.65 18.18 2.72
N ILE A 480 -6.04 18.10 1.44
CA ILE A 480 -7.42 17.73 1.05
C ILE A 480 -7.75 16.24 1.27
N ASN A 481 -6.74 15.40 1.43
CA ASN A 481 -6.95 13.99 1.79
C ASN A 481 -6.81 13.77 3.31
N ALA A 482 -6.53 14.83 4.07
CA ALA A 482 -6.48 14.76 5.52
C ALA A 482 -7.88 14.44 6.08
N ILE A 483 -7.93 13.62 7.15
CA ILE A 483 -9.19 13.25 7.80
C ILE A 483 -10.01 14.48 8.24
N THR A 484 -9.33 15.55 8.63
CA THR A 484 -9.98 16.82 9.01
C THR A 484 -10.67 17.47 7.83
N PHE A 485 -10.00 17.55 6.66
CA PHE A 485 -10.59 18.11 5.44
C PHE A 485 -11.73 17.24 4.94
N THR A 486 -11.51 15.94 4.79
CA THR A 486 -12.53 15.03 4.26
C THR A 486 -13.77 14.96 5.14
N THR A 487 -13.60 15.02 6.47
CA THR A 487 -14.72 15.06 7.41
C THR A 487 -15.52 16.35 7.27
N GLN A 488 -14.86 17.51 7.17
CA GLN A 488 -15.55 18.79 6.96
C GLN A 488 -16.24 18.84 5.60
N TYR A 489 -15.56 18.38 4.55
CA TYR A 489 -16.13 18.33 3.21
C TYR A 489 -17.40 17.48 3.16
N GLN A 490 -17.38 16.29 3.77
CA GLN A 490 -18.52 15.40 3.85
C GLN A 490 -19.66 16.00 4.66
N LEU A 491 -19.37 16.59 5.82
CA LEU A 491 -20.37 17.26 6.65
C LEU A 491 -21.11 18.37 5.87
N GLN A 492 -20.35 19.21 5.14
CA GLN A 492 -20.95 20.27 4.33
C GLN A 492 -21.84 19.72 3.22
N LEU A 493 -21.40 18.68 2.51
CA LEU A 493 -22.20 18.02 1.48
C LEU A 493 -23.49 17.43 2.05
N ASP A 494 -23.41 16.76 3.20
CA ASP A 494 -24.56 16.16 3.87
C ASP A 494 -25.60 17.24 4.23
N LEU A 495 -25.16 18.38 4.76
CA LEU A 495 -26.02 19.52 5.08
C LEU A 495 -26.60 20.17 3.83
N ILE A 496 -25.82 20.40 2.77
CA ILE A 496 -26.29 20.93 1.49
C ILE A 496 -27.35 20.01 0.87
N ASN A 497 -27.19 18.69 1.02
CA ASN A 497 -28.15 17.69 0.56
C ASN A 497 -29.39 17.51 1.47
N GLY A 498 -29.51 18.32 2.52
CA GLY A 498 -30.68 18.36 3.40
C GLY A 498 -30.70 17.30 4.50
N LEU A 499 -29.54 16.74 4.86
CA LEU A 499 -29.42 15.90 6.05
C LEU A 499 -29.38 16.76 7.31
N ASN A 500 -30.23 16.43 8.27
CA ASN A 500 -30.32 17.16 9.53
C ASN A 500 -29.27 16.64 10.51
N TYR A 501 -28.38 17.53 10.96
CA TYR A 501 -27.41 17.28 12.01
C TYR A 501 -27.77 18.11 13.24
N THR A 502 -27.74 17.49 14.40
CA THR A 502 -27.76 18.19 15.67
C THR A 502 -26.35 18.49 16.16
N ARG A 503 -26.23 19.41 17.13
CA ARG A 503 -24.95 19.65 17.80
C ARG A 503 -24.32 18.38 18.35
N GLN A 504 -25.13 17.48 18.91
CA GLN A 504 -24.68 16.21 19.46
C GLN A 504 -24.11 15.29 18.36
N ASP A 505 -24.73 15.24 17.18
CA ASP A 505 -24.25 14.45 16.04
C ASP A 505 -22.87 14.93 15.59
N ILE A 506 -22.64 16.26 15.53
CA ILE A 506 -21.33 16.83 15.19
C ILE A 506 -20.28 16.49 16.27
N GLU A 507 -20.64 16.59 17.56
CA GLU A 507 -19.77 16.19 18.67
C GLU A 507 -19.38 14.71 18.57
N GLU A 508 -20.33 13.84 18.25
CA GLU A 508 -20.11 12.41 18.05
C GLU A 508 -19.21 12.18 16.82
N LEU A 509 -19.44 12.87 15.70
CA LEU A 509 -18.61 12.80 14.50
C LEU A 509 -17.16 13.19 14.81
N ILE A 510 -16.94 14.31 15.51
CA ILE A 510 -15.62 14.77 15.94
C ILE A 510 -14.95 13.75 16.85
N ASN A 511 -15.69 13.12 17.76
CA ASN A 511 -15.16 12.12 18.67
C ASN A 511 -14.89 10.78 17.96
N GLN A 512 -15.79 10.34 17.09
CA GLN A 512 -15.65 9.09 16.34
C GLN A 512 -14.51 9.15 15.34
N ARG A 513 -14.37 10.26 14.63
CA ARG A 513 -13.28 10.50 13.66
C ARG A 513 -11.96 10.85 14.33
N ARG A 514 -11.95 10.99 15.67
CA ARG A 514 -10.77 11.31 16.49
C ARG A 514 -9.92 12.42 15.87
N LEU A 515 -10.58 13.52 15.46
CA LEU A 515 -9.90 14.62 14.78
C LEU A 515 -8.69 15.11 15.58
N LEU A 516 -7.58 15.37 14.89
CA LEU A 516 -6.25 15.64 15.47
C LEU A 516 -6.17 16.88 16.37
N THR A 517 -7.21 17.69 16.41
CA THR A 517 -7.33 18.86 17.25
C THR A 517 -8.51 18.80 18.22
N PRO A 518 -8.76 17.66 18.91
CA PRO A 518 -9.88 17.59 19.84
C PRO A 518 -9.83 18.65 20.94
N SER A 519 -8.63 19.17 21.26
CA SER A 519 -8.46 20.21 22.29
C SER A 519 -8.90 21.59 21.83
N VAL A 520 -8.86 21.90 20.53
CA VAL A 520 -9.36 23.15 19.98
C VAL A 520 -10.88 23.07 19.87
N TYR A 521 -11.40 22.00 19.28
CA TYR A 521 -12.83 21.73 19.19
C TYR A 521 -13.47 21.54 20.56
N LYS A 522 -12.85 20.78 21.48
CA LYS A 522 -13.37 20.60 22.85
C LYS A 522 -13.31 21.88 23.71
N LYS A 523 -12.40 22.81 23.43
CA LYS A 523 -12.42 24.12 24.09
C LYS A 523 -13.53 25.01 23.55
N ALA A 524 -13.73 25.02 22.24
CA ALA A 524 -14.84 25.72 21.60
C ALA A 524 -16.20 25.16 22.06
N LEU A 525 -16.32 23.83 22.19
CA LEU A 525 -17.51 23.15 22.67
C LEU A 525 -17.83 23.37 24.18
N ARG A 526 -16.84 23.66 25.01
CA ARG A 526 -17.01 23.84 26.47
C ARG A 526 -17.28 25.30 26.89
N ASN A 527 -16.94 26.25 26.05
CA ASN A 527 -17.35 27.64 26.27
C ASN A 527 -18.77 27.78 25.71
N ASP A 528 -19.66 28.38 26.46
CA ASP A 528 -21.05 28.67 26.09
C ASP A 528 -21.22 29.61 24.89
N ASP A 529 -20.14 29.94 24.17
CA ASP A 529 -20.13 30.71 22.94
C ASP A 529 -20.52 29.84 21.75
N TYR A 530 -21.80 29.69 21.54
CA TYR A 530 -22.43 28.96 20.43
C TYR A 530 -21.91 29.41 19.06
N GLU A 531 -21.67 30.72 18.90
CA GLU A 531 -21.22 31.31 17.63
C GLU A 531 -19.83 30.82 17.17
N HIS A 532 -18.91 30.56 18.10
CA HIS A 532 -17.56 30.09 17.76
C HIS A 532 -17.50 28.65 17.25
N LEU A 533 -18.37 27.78 17.76
CA LEU A 533 -18.44 26.40 17.29
C LEU A 533 -18.97 26.32 15.84
N LEU A 534 -19.97 27.14 15.56
CA LEU A 534 -20.63 27.18 14.26
C LEU A 534 -19.69 27.69 13.17
N ALA A 535 -18.90 28.72 13.45
CA ALA A 535 -17.89 29.25 12.51
C ALA A 535 -16.81 28.22 12.19
N ASP A 536 -16.27 27.51 13.22
CA ASP A 536 -15.23 26.47 13.01
C ASP A 536 -15.75 25.27 12.21
N ALA A 537 -17.03 24.94 12.31
CA ALA A 537 -17.68 23.84 11.59
C ALA A 537 -18.27 24.28 10.23
N LEU A 538 -18.24 25.54 9.87
CA LEU A 538 -18.91 26.11 8.68
C LEU A 538 -20.42 25.88 8.65
N VAL A 539 -21.06 25.89 9.81
CA VAL A 539 -22.50 25.66 9.95
C VAL A 539 -23.19 26.83 10.65
N GLU A 540 -24.42 27.09 10.32
CA GLU A 540 -25.29 28.06 10.98
C GLU A 540 -26.45 27.35 11.67
N ALA A 541 -26.83 27.82 12.86
CA ALA A 541 -28.02 27.33 13.54
C ALA A 541 -29.27 28.03 13.02
N THR A 542 -30.26 27.24 12.60
CA THR A 542 -31.56 27.75 12.21
C THR A 542 -32.42 28.09 13.45
N ASP A 543 -33.53 28.79 13.26
CA ASP A 543 -34.51 29.09 14.33
C ASP A 543 -35.08 27.79 14.99
N THR A 544 -34.96 26.64 14.31
CA THR A 544 -35.39 25.31 14.81
C THR A 544 -34.29 24.53 15.50
N ASN A 545 -33.11 25.08 15.71
CA ASN A 545 -31.89 24.42 16.20
C ASN A 545 -31.31 23.34 15.28
N ASP A 546 -31.78 23.24 14.05
CA ASP A 546 -31.13 22.45 13.02
C ASP A 546 -29.92 23.20 12.50
N LEU A 547 -28.92 22.50 12.00
CA LEU A 547 -27.71 23.09 11.46
C LEU A 547 -27.77 23.10 9.93
N GLU A 548 -27.37 24.20 9.34
CA GLU A 548 -27.27 24.35 7.88
C GLU A 548 -25.83 24.72 7.48
N SER A 549 -25.43 24.33 6.27
CA SER A 549 -24.14 24.73 5.70
C SER A 549 -24.14 26.23 5.38
N ILE A 550 -23.06 26.91 5.70
CA ILE A 550 -22.85 28.29 5.24
C ILE A 550 -22.38 28.36 3.77
N LEU A 551 -21.99 27.24 3.20
CA LEU A 551 -21.57 27.13 1.81
C LEU A 551 -22.78 26.88 0.92
N PRO A 552 -22.95 27.64 -0.19
CA PRO A 552 -24.12 27.50 -1.06
C PRO A 552 -24.12 26.18 -1.85
N ASP A 553 -22.95 25.67 -2.20
CA ASP A 553 -22.80 24.45 -2.99
C ASP A 553 -21.37 23.89 -2.86
N LEU A 554 -21.19 22.62 -3.12
CA LEU A 554 -19.88 21.96 -3.24
C LEU A 554 -19.96 20.87 -4.33
N PRO A 555 -18.87 20.65 -5.10
CA PRO A 555 -18.82 19.50 -6.00
C PRO A 555 -19.07 18.20 -5.23
N LEU A 556 -19.86 17.31 -5.79
CA LEU A 556 -20.22 16.06 -5.11
C LEU A 556 -18.98 15.20 -4.84
N VAL A 557 -18.05 15.18 -5.79
CA VAL A 557 -16.75 14.51 -5.69
C VAL A 557 -15.66 15.36 -6.32
N ILE A 558 -14.54 15.49 -5.64
CA ILE A 558 -13.32 16.05 -6.21
C ILE A 558 -12.28 14.93 -6.39
N LEU A 559 -11.71 14.80 -7.59
CA LEU A 559 -10.64 13.85 -7.87
C LEU A 559 -9.31 14.59 -8.09
N SER A 560 -8.26 14.12 -7.46
CA SER A 560 -6.89 14.53 -7.75
C SER A 560 -6.35 13.84 -9.00
N ASP A 561 -5.28 14.38 -9.58
CA ASP A 561 -4.62 13.74 -10.72
C ASP A 561 -4.06 12.36 -10.37
N ALA A 562 -3.64 12.11 -9.10
CA ALA A 562 -3.21 10.78 -8.67
C ALA A 562 -4.35 9.74 -8.73
N GLU A 563 -5.57 10.13 -8.36
CA GLU A 563 -6.73 9.26 -8.44
C GLU A 563 -7.15 9.00 -9.89
N ARG A 564 -7.04 10.03 -10.75
CA ARG A 564 -7.28 9.87 -12.20
C ARG A 564 -6.23 8.95 -12.85
N MET A 565 -4.96 9.11 -12.51
CA MET A 565 -3.88 8.22 -12.96
C MET A 565 -4.09 6.79 -12.47
N PHE A 566 -4.52 6.62 -11.21
CA PHE A 566 -4.86 5.29 -10.68
C PHE A 566 -6.01 4.62 -11.46
N LEU A 567 -7.07 5.37 -11.80
CA LEU A 567 -8.15 4.86 -12.67
C LEU A 567 -7.63 4.50 -14.06
N LYS A 568 -6.72 5.31 -14.62
CA LYS A 568 -6.09 5.04 -15.91
C LYS A 568 -5.26 3.75 -15.88
N ASP A 569 -4.49 3.55 -14.80
CA ASP A 569 -3.73 2.33 -14.58
C ASP A 569 -4.66 1.11 -14.44
N LEU A 570 -5.76 1.24 -13.67
CA LEU A 570 -6.76 0.19 -13.46
C LEU A 570 -7.37 -0.30 -14.79
N ILE A 571 -7.84 0.61 -15.64
CA ILE A 571 -8.45 0.22 -16.92
C ILE A 571 -7.43 -0.36 -17.91
N SER A 572 -6.14 -0.05 -17.73
CA SER A 572 -5.04 -0.54 -18.56
C SER A 572 -4.46 -1.87 -18.07
N ASP A 573 -4.77 -2.29 -16.83
CA ASP A 573 -4.19 -3.47 -16.20
C ASP A 573 -5.11 -4.69 -16.34
N SER A 574 -4.66 -5.71 -17.08
CA SER A 574 -5.44 -6.93 -17.34
C SER A 574 -5.79 -7.72 -16.07
N ARG A 575 -5.08 -7.48 -14.95
CA ARG A 575 -5.37 -8.11 -13.66
C ARG A 575 -6.67 -7.63 -13.03
N ALA A 576 -7.12 -6.40 -13.34
CA ALA A 576 -8.25 -5.76 -12.68
C ALA A 576 -9.37 -5.30 -13.64
N ASN A 577 -9.04 -4.95 -14.89
CA ASN A 577 -10.01 -4.38 -15.83
C ASN A 577 -11.18 -5.32 -16.16
N TRP A 578 -11.01 -6.64 -16.01
CA TRP A 578 -12.06 -7.63 -16.22
C TRP A 578 -13.23 -7.52 -15.22
N LEU A 579 -13.02 -6.81 -14.10
CA LEU A 579 -14.07 -6.52 -13.12
C LEU A 579 -15.05 -5.42 -13.59
N LEU A 580 -14.65 -4.67 -14.62
CA LEU A 580 -15.46 -3.62 -15.21
C LEU A 580 -16.23 -4.15 -16.41
N SER A 581 -17.49 -3.71 -16.56
CA SER A 581 -18.22 -3.99 -17.80
C SER A 581 -17.54 -3.31 -19.00
N PRO A 582 -17.66 -3.86 -20.21
CA PRO A 582 -17.11 -3.20 -21.42
C PRO A 582 -17.62 -1.78 -21.62
N GLU A 583 -18.88 -1.51 -21.27
CA GLU A 583 -19.48 -0.19 -21.31
C GLU A 583 -18.79 0.78 -20.33
N LEU A 584 -18.61 0.37 -19.07
CA LEU A 584 -17.94 1.17 -18.05
C LEU A 584 -16.47 1.42 -18.42
N CYS A 585 -15.77 0.41 -18.95
CA CYS A 585 -14.42 0.59 -19.49
C CYS A 585 -14.37 1.64 -20.60
N GLN A 586 -15.35 1.66 -21.49
CA GLN A 586 -15.43 2.63 -22.60
C GLN A 586 -15.69 4.05 -22.06
N ILE A 587 -16.61 4.22 -21.13
CA ILE A 587 -16.92 5.50 -20.48
C ILE A 587 -15.64 6.04 -19.82
N LEU A 588 -15.00 5.25 -18.95
CA LEU A 588 -13.79 5.65 -18.25
C LEU A 588 -12.63 5.93 -19.21
N SER A 589 -12.47 5.14 -20.27
CA SER A 589 -11.41 5.33 -21.26
C SER A 589 -11.57 6.64 -22.02
N THR A 590 -12.80 7.04 -22.31
CA THR A 590 -13.12 8.31 -22.98
C THR A 590 -12.79 9.49 -22.09
N GLU A 591 -13.22 9.46 -20.84
CA GLU A 591 -12.98 10.52 -19.86
C GLU A 591 -11.49 10.67 -19.53
N LEU A 592 -10.80 9.55 -19.34
CA LEU A 592 -9.38 9.50 -19.00
C LEU A 592 -8.44 9.54 -20.23
N GLY A 593 -8.97 9.91 -21.40
CA GLY A 593 -8.20 9.92 -22.65
C GLY A 593 -6.96 10.81 -22.60
N SER A 594 -7.05 11.97 -21.93
CA SER A 594 -5.92 12.90 -21.73
C SER A 594 -5.06 12.59 -20.50
N VAL A 595 -5.48 11.66 -19.65
CA VAL A 595 -4.75 11.28 -18.44
C VAL A 595 -3.68 10.26 -18.77
N THR A 596 -2.47 10.45 -18.24
CA THR A 596 -1.36 9.51 -18.37
C THR A 596 -1.42 8.45 -17.28
N ASN A 597 -0.79 7.30 -17.52
CA ASN A 597 -0.53 6.32 -16.46
C ASN A 597 0.39 6.92 -15.39
N THR A 598 0.34 6.38 -14.17
CA THR A 598 1.19 6.86 -13.07
C THR A 598 2.67 6.81 -13.46
N PHE A 599 3.12 5.73 -14.04
CA PHE A 599 4.47 5.61 -14.57
C PHE A 599 4.48 5.67 -16.10
N PRO A 600 5.44 6.39 -16.73
CA PRO A 600 5.56 6.37 -18.17
C PRO A 600 5.77 4.95 -18.71
N PRO A 601 5.30 4.62 -19.92
CA PRO A 601 5.49 3.30 -20.52
C PRO A 601 6.96 2.87 -20.51
N GLY A 602 7.24 1.65 -20.08
CA GLY A 602 8.59 1.08 -20.01
C GLY A 602 9.44 1.55 -18.82
N THR A 603 8.96 2.45 -17.97
CA THR A 603 9.70 2.91 -16.79
C THR A 603 9.33 2.17 -15.51
N TRP A 604 8.24 1.42 -15.51
CA TRP A 604 7.88 0.49 -14.44
C TRP A 604 7.80 -0.92 -14.99
N THR A 605 8.45 -1.86 -14.31
CA THR A 605 8.48 -3.28 -14.69
C THR A 605 8.04 -4.13 -13.51
N PRO A 606 6.83 -4.71 -13.54
CA PRO A 606 6.43 -5.74 -12.60
C PRO A 606 7.25 -7.02 -12.87
N MET A 607 7.66 -7.71 -11.81
CA MET A 607 8.39 -8.98 -11.89
C MET A 607 7.66 -10.03 -11.04
N PRO A 608 7.14 -11.06 -11.62
CA PRO A 608 7.28 -11.47 -13.04
C PRO A 608 6.61 -10.50 -14.00
N THR A 609 7.16 -10.42 -15.21
CA THR A 609 6.48 -9.73 -16.30
C THR A 609 5.15 -10.42 -16.54
N MET A 610 4.09 -9.64 -16.47
CA MET A 610 2.74 -10.15 -16.72
C MET A 610 2.59 -10.33 -18.22
N THR A 611 2.76 -11.56 -18.73
CA THR A 611 2.41 -11.88 -20.11
C THR A 611 0.90 -12.10 -20.22
N ASP A 612 0.30 -11.58 -21.30
CA ASP A 612 -1.12 -11.76 -21.60
C ASP A 612 -1.50 -13.25 -21.87
N ASP A 613 -0.49 -14.11 -22.01
CA ASP A 613 -0.63 -15.55 -22.26
C ASP A 613 -1.04 -16.38 -21.03
N THR A 614 -1.78 -15.82 -20.09
CA THR A 614 -2.33 -16.62 -18.99
C THR A 614 -3.54 -17.42 -19.47
N PRO A 615 -3.46 -18.76 -19.54
CA PRO A 615 -4.56 -19.60 -20.01
C PRO A 615 -5.64 -19.82 -18.94
N ILE A 616 -5.79 -18.93 -17.97
CA ILE A 616 -6.99 -18.94 -17.15
C ILE A 616 -8.10 -18.34 -17.98
N SER A 617 -9.15 -19.11 -18.27
CA SER A 617 -10.36 -18.54 -18.80
C SER A 617 -10.89 -17.53 -17.79
N MET A 618 -10.85 -16.22 -18.12
CA MET A 618 -11.50 -15.20 -17.30
C MET A 618 -12.95 -15.55 -17.03
N GLU A 619 -13.58 -16.27 -17.97
CA GLU A 619 -14.91 -16.84 -17.82
C GLU A 619 -15.05 -17.71 -16.56
N THR A 620 -14.04 -18.53 -16.26
CA THR A 620 -14.03 -19.38 -15.04
C THR A 620 -14.04 -18.54 -13.76
N ILE A 621 -13.27 -17.45 -13.72
CA ILE A 621 -13.23 -16.55 -12.56
C ILE A 621 -14.56 -15.80 -12.43
N ILE A 622 -15.09 -15.31 -13.54
CA ILE A 622 -16.39 -14.62 -13.58
C ILE A 622 -17.52 -15.55 -13.13
N GLN A 623 -17.54 -16.80 -13.56
CA GLN A 623 -18.53 -17.81 -13.13
C GLN A 623 -18.46 -18.06 -11.62
N CYS A 624 -17.24 -18.15 -11.04
CA CYS A 624 -17.07 -18.26 -9.60
C CYS A 624 -17.61 -17.01 -8.88
N LEU A 625 -17.28 -15.82 -9.35
CA LEU A 625 -17.75 -14.57 -8.76
C LEU A 625 -19.28 -14.46 -8.83
N GLN A 626 -19.86 -14.76 -9.97
CA GLN A 626 -21.31 -14.78 -10.15
C GLN A 626 -22.01 -15.81 -9.24
N ALA A 627 -21.42 -16.97 -9.03
CA ALA A 627 -21.96 -17.97 -8.11
C ALA A 627 -21.90 -17.49 -6.65
N ILE A 628 -20.86 -16.78 -6.26
CA ILE A 628 -20.76 -16.14 -4.95
C ILE A 628 -21.85 -15.07 -4.81
N GLN A 629 -21.96 -14.15 -5.77
CA GLN A 629 -22.93 -13.06 -5.77
C GLN A 629 -24.38 -13.54 -5.78
N SER A 630 -24.68 -14.59 -6.59
CA SER A 630 -26.02 -15.16 -6.70
C SER A 630 -26.36 -16.19 -5.61
N ASN A 631 -25.45 -16.39 -4.63
CA ASN A 631 -25.61 -17.34 -3.52
C ASN A 631 -25.87 -18.79 -3.99
N LYS A 632 -25.17 -19.26 -5.04
CA LYS A 632 -25.36 -20.58 -5.64
C LYS A 632 -24.15 -21.50 -5.41
N ARG A 633 -24.41 -22.80 -5.32
CA ARG A 633 -23.36 -23.82 -5.39
C ARG A 633 -22.85 -23.98 -6.80
N ILE A 634 -21.64 -24.52 -6.90
CA ILE A 634 -21.03 -24.88 -8.17
C ILE A 634 -20.55 -26.33 -8.13
N ARG A 635 -20.47 -26.94 -9.31
CA ARG A 635 -19.79 -28.23 -9.50
C ARG A 635 -18.45 -27.95 -10.17
N ILE A 636 -17.38 -28.40 -9.54
CA ILE A 636 -16.03 -28.40 -10.09
C ILE A 636 -15.69 -29.84 -10.39
N GLN A 637 -15.56 -30.19 -11.69
CA GLN A 637 -15.47 -31.59 -12.12
C GLN A 637 -16.64 -32.40 -11.54
N ASP A 638 -16.39 -33.37 -10.66
CA ASP A 638 -17.43 -34.20 -10.04
C ASP A 638 -17.79 -33.79 -8.60
N VAL A 639 -17.18 -32.70 -8.09
CA VAL A 639 -17.36 -32.28 -6.69
C VAL A 639 -18.30 -31.07 -6.61
N VAL A 640 -19.29 -31.15 -5.73
CA VAL A 640 -20.19 -30.03 -5.43
C VAL A 640 -19.62 -29.22 -4.26
N VAL A 641 -19.43 -27.92 -4.47
CA VAL A 641 -18.87 -27.03 -3.48
C VAL A 641 -19.72 -25.78 -3.30
N SER A 642 -19.66 -25.18 -2.12
CA SER A 642 -20.17 -23.83 -1.87
C SER A 642 -19.00 -22.85 -1.98
N PRO A 643 -18.94 -22.03 -3.05
CA PRO A 643 -17.87 -21.05 -3.21
C PRO A 643 -17.93 -20.00 -2.10
N CYS A 644 -16.80 -19.71 -1.48
CA CYS A 644 -16.69 -18.74 -0.40
C CYS A 644 -16.01 -17.46 -0.90
N ARG A 645 -14.75 -17.56 -1.32
CA ARG A 645 -13.91 -16.43 -1.74
C ARG A 645 -13.00 -16.81 -2.90
N ILE A 646 -12.62 -15.80 -3.68
CA ILE A 646 -11.59 -15.89 -4.71
C ILE A 646 -10.30 -15.30 -4.13
N GLU A 647 -9.29 -16.14 -3.90
CA GLU A 647 -7.97 -15.70 -3.47
C GLU A 647 -7.12 -15.37 -4.69
N TYR A 648 -6.52 -14.17 -4.70
CA TYR A 648 -5.58 -13.76 -5.72
C TYR A 648 -4.17 -13.66 -5.15
N SER A 649 -3.23 -14.42 -5.72
CA SER A 649 -1.80 -14.33 -5.41
C SER A 649 -1.13 -13.30 -6.32
N VAL A 650 -0.72 -12.17 -5.75
CA VAL A 650 0.00 -11.10 -6.49
C VAL A 650 1.37 -11.61 -6.95
N GLY A 651 2.02 -12.45 -6.13
CA GLY A 651 3.34 -13.00 -6.42
C GLY A 651 3.39 -13.97 -7.59
N SER A 652 2.30 -14.71 -7.85
CA SER A 652 2.23 -15.70 -8.93
C SER A 652 1.20 -15.37 -10.02
N ASN A 653 0.53 -14.24 -9.94
CA ASN A 653 -0.58 -13.88 -10.84
C ASN A 653 -1.61 -15.02 -10.99
N GLY A 654 -2.01 -15.61 -9.87
CA GLY A 654 -2.87 -16.80 -9.86
C GLY A 654 -4.14 -16.62 -9.04
N TYR A 655 -5.23 -17.22 -9.51
CA TYR A 655 -6.51 -17.22 -8.81
C TYR A 655 -6.79 -18.61 -8.23
N THR A 656 -7.27 -18.64 -7.01
CA THR A 656 -7.66 -19.84 -6.28
C THR A 656 -9.05 -19.63 -5.69
N LEU A 657 -9.95 -20.58 -5.85
CA LEU A 657 -11.25 -20.54 -5.19
C LEU A 657 -11.16 -21.24 -3.83
N ILE A 658 -11.50 -20.53 -2.78
CA ILE A 658 -11.72 -21.10 -1.45
C ILE A 658 -13.19 -21.47 -1.38
N ALA A 659 -13.47 -22.75 -1.17
CA ALA A 659 -14.84 -23.27 -1.14
C ALA A 659 -15.03 -24.37 -0.09
N TYR A 660 -16.24 -24.45 0.44
CA TYR A 660 -16.65 -25.53 1.32
C TYR A 660 -16.99 -26.76 0.49
N ASN A 661 -16.26 -27.84 0.73
CA ASN A 661 -16.48 -29.13 0.08
C ASN A 661 -17.51 -29.95 0.86
N HIS A 662 -18.68 -30.17 0.29
CA HIS A 662 -19.78 -30.92 0.93
C HIS A 662 -19.52 -32.42 1.12
N THR A 663 -18.56 -33.00 0.40
CA THR A 663 -18.18 -34.39 0.53
C THR A 663 -17.18 -34.61 1.67
N MET A 664 -16.22 -33.66 1.81
CA MET A 664 -15.17 -33.73 2.83
C MET A 664 -15.52 -32.95 4.11
N ASP A 665 -16.64 -32.24 4.11
CA ASP A 665 -17.13 -31.44 5.24
C ASP A 665 -16.10 -30.41 5.75
N THR A 666 -15.39 -29.76 4.84
CA THR A 666 -14.32 -28.79 5.16
C THR A 666 -14.08 -27.82 4.03
N PHE A 667 -13.38 -26.69 4.35
CA PHE A 667 -12.90 -25.76 3.32
C PHE A 667 -11.63 -26.29 2.65
N LEU A 668 -11.59 -26.14 1.33
CA LEU A 668 -10.44 -26.46 0.48
C LEU A 668 -10.16 -25.32 -0.49
N ASP A 669 -8.95 -25.29 -1.00
CA ASP A 669 -8.51 -24.42 -2.05
C ASP A 669 -8.51 -25.13 -3.41
N TYR A 670 -9.05 -24.45 -4.41
CA TYR A 670 -9.15 -24.94 -5.79
C TYR A 670 -8.44 -23.96 -6.72
N PRO A 671 -7.19 -24.20 -7.13
CA PRO A 671 -6.50 -23.36 -8.11
C PRO A 671 -7.29 -23.32 -9.42
N LEU A 672 -7.82 -22.14 -9.79
CA LEU A 672 -8.78 -21.99 -10.90
C LEU A 672 -8.18 -22.34 -12.26
N ARG A 673 -6.86 -22.26 -12.39
CA ARG A 673 -6.17 -22.67 -13.61
C ARG A 673 -6.31 -24.17 -13.92
N ASN A 674 -6.47 -24.99 -12.90
CA ASN A 674 -6.62 -26.44 -13.04
C ASN A 674 -8.09 -26.88 -13.20
N VAL A 675 -8.99 -25.90 -13.23
CA VAL A 675 -10.43 -26.13 -13.30
C VAL A 675 -10.91 -25.89 -14.73
N SER A 676 -11.26 -26.95 -15.43
CA SER A 676 -11.70 -26.90 -16.83
C SER A 676 -13.19 -26.64 -17.00
N ASN A 677 -14.02 -27.00 -16.01
CA ASN A 677 -15.47 -26.87 -16.07
C ASN A 677 -16.04 -26.49 -14.72
N ILE A 678 -16.70 -25.32 -14.68
CA ILE A 678 -17.53 -24.92 -13.55
C ILE A 678 -18.97 -24.89 -14.01
N ILE A 679 -19.83 -25.60 -13.30
CA ILE A 679 -21.25 -25.66 -13.61
C ILE A 679 -22.00 -25.09 -12.42
N PRO A 680 -22.64 -23.91 -12.56
CA PRO A 680 -23.55 -23.41 -11.54
C PRO A 680 -24.70 -24.36 -11.30
N ILE A 681 -25.04 -24.57 -10.03
CA ILE A 681 -26.12 -25.44 -9.59
C ILE A 681 -27.17 -24.56 -8.91
N ASP A 682 -28.43 -24.76 -9.24
CA ASP A 682 -29.53 -24.00 -8.64
C ASP A 682 -29.88 -24.51 -7.22
N ILE A 683 -28.87 -24.55 -6.38
CA ILE A 683 -28.94 -24.87 -4.95
C ILE A 683 -28.22 -23.75 -4.20
N PRO A 684 -28.81 -23.21 -3.12
CA PRO A 684 -28.14 -22.20 -2.31
C PRO A 684 -26.80 -22.69 -1.74
N ARG A 685 -25.85 -21.79 -1.58
CA ARG A 685 -24.60 -22.05 -0.85
C ARG A 685 -24.90 -22.51 0.57
N LEU A 686 -23.87 -22.96 1.28
CA LEU A 686 -23.93 -23.17 2.72
C LEU A 686 -24.42 -21.89 3.42
N ALA A 687 -25.41 -22.02 4.30
CA ALA A 687 -25.92 -20.89 5.06
C ALA A 687 -24.80 -20.28 5.91
N ASP A 688 -24.80 -18.97 6.03
CA ASP A 688 -23.81 -18.22 6.82
C ASP A 688 -22.35 -18.58 6.55
N ILE A 689 -22.03 -18.90 5.27
CA ILE A 689 -20.71 -19.43 4.88
C ILE A 689 -19.55 -18.56 5.35
N GLU A 690 -19.72 -17.24 5.42
CA GLU A 690 -18.68 -16.33 5.90
C GLU A 690 -18.38 -16.55 7.38
N THR A 691 -19.42 -16.72 8.20
CA THR A 691 -19.27 -17.03 9.63
C THR A 691 -18.67 -18.42 9.82
N VAL A 692 -19.12 -19.40 9.02
CA VAL A 692 -18.57 -20.76 9.09
C VAL A 692 -17.09 -20.75 8.67
N TYR A 693 -16.73 -19.98 7.67
CA TYR A 693 -15.33 -19.83 7.24
C TYR A 693 -14.47 -19.10 8.30
N ALA A 694 -15.01 -18.07 8.94
CA ALA A 694 -14.30 -17.39 10.02
C ALA A 694 -14.01 -18.34 11.19
N ASN A 695 -15.02 -19.14 11.62
CA ASN A 695 -14.84 -20.17 12.64
C ASN A 695 -13.82 -21.23 12.22
N PHE A 696 -13.91 -21.70 10.98
CA PHE A 696 -12.92 -22.63 10.42
C PHE A 696 -11.50 -22.03 10.44
N ARG A 697 -11.33 -20.75 10.07
CA ARG A 697 -10.01 -20.10 10.15
C ARG A 697 -9.45 -20.09 11.57
N ASP A 698 -10.29 -19.95 12.58
CA ASP A 698 -9.83 -19.92 13.97
C ASP A 698 -9.54 -21.33 14.53
N GLU A 699 -10.35 -22.32 14.21
CA GLU A 699 -10.26 -23.69 14.76
C GLU A 699 -9.22 -24.55 14.03
N ALA A 700 -9.09 -24.39 12.70
CA ALA A 700 -8.20 -25.20 11.87
C ALA A 700 -6.76 -24.67 11.79
N LYS A 701 -6.46 -23.53 12.45
CA LYS A 701 -5.10 -22.96 12.45
C LYS A 701 -4.07 -23.93 12.99
N ARG A 702 -3.01 -24.13 12.20
CA ARG A 702 -1.79 -24.81 12.60
C ARG A 702 -0.69 -23.80 12.85
N THR A 703 0.29 -24.15 13.65
CA THR A 703 1.42 -23.26 13.95
C THR A 703 2.72 -24.00 13.72
N VAL A 704 3.67 -23.34 13.07
CA VAL A 704 5.07 -23.77 12.99
C VAL A 704 5.94 -22.80 13.75
N THR A 705 6.86 -23.35 14.55
CA THR A 705 7.81 -22.55 15.33
C THR A 705 9.23 -22.86 14.88
N PHE A 706 10.00 -21.82 14.62
CA PHE A 706 11.37 -21.93 14.17
C PHE A 706 12.26 -20.84 14.78
N THR A 707 13.54 -21.15 14.91
CA THR A 707 14.56 -20.14 15.22
C THR A 707 15.04 -19.50 13.92
N LEU A 708 15.14 -18.18 13.93
CA LEU A 708 15.62 -17.37 12.81
C LEU A 708 16.93 -16.69 13.20
N HIS A 709 17.98 -16.88 12.41
CA HIS A 709 19.25 -16.15 12.54
C HIS A 709 19.26 -14.97 11.57
N ASP A 710 19.52 -13.76 12.09
CA ASP A 710 19.53 -12.54 11.28
C ASP A 710 20.82 -12.41 10.44
N ALA A 711 20.98 -13.33 9.49
CA ALA A 711 22.04 -13.27 8.49
C ALA A 711 21.46 -12.75 7.16
N ASN A 712 22.12 -11.78 6.53
CA ASN A 712 21.71 -11.18 5.25
C ASN A 712 20.27 -10.59 5.28
N ASN A 713 19.93 -9.89 6.36
CA ASN A 713 18.59 -9.34 6.60
C ASN A 713 17.49 -10.40 6.60
N ALA A 714 17.75 -11.57 7.20
CA ALA A 714 16.79 -12.66 7.25
C ALA A 714 15.51 -12.28 8.02
N VAL A 715 15.61 -11.43 9.03
CA VAL A 715 14.46 -10.91 9.78
C VAL A 715 13.53 -10.12 8.84
N ASP A 716 14.05 -9.13 8.12
CA ASP A 716 13.26 -8.35 7.18
C ASP A 716 12.58 -9.24 6.14
N ARG A 717 13.32 -10.22 5.59
CA ARG A 717 12.77 -11.18 4.60
C ARG A 717 11.69 -12.08 5.21
N CYS A 718 11.91 -12.58 6.42
CA CYS A 718 10.94 -13.40 7.13
C CYS A 718 9.61 -12.67 7.28
N PHE A 719 9.62 -11.45 7.82
CA PHE A 719 8.41 -10.67 8.01
C PHE A 719 7.74 -10.26 6.69
N ASN A 720 8.51 -10.10 5.61
CA ASN A 720 7.96 -9.87 4.27
C ASN A 720 7.29 -11.10 3.70
N TYR A 721 7.93 -12.28 3.79
CA TYR A 721 7.37 -13.53 3.26
C TYR A 721 6.12 -13.98 4.02
N PHE A 722 6.08 -13.73 5.31
CA PHE A 722 4.93 -14.06 6.15
C PHE A 722 4.00 -12.85 6.39
N SER A 723 4.00 -11.85 5.49
CA SER A 723 3.20 -10.63 5.67
C SER A 723 1.69 -10.88 5.70
N ASN A 724 1.22 -11.98 5.12
CA ASN A 724 -0.18 -12.38 5.08
C ASN A 724 -0.55 -13.44 6.16
N TYR A 725 0.34 -13.71 7.10
CA TYR A 725 0.14 -14.71 8.16
C TYR A 725 0.24 -14.07 9.54
N THR A 726 -0.45 -14.67 10.51
CA THR A 726 -0.27 -14.30 11.90
C THR A 726 1.11 -14.76 12.36
N ILE A 727 1.98 -13.82 12.69
CA ILE A 727 3.36 -14.05 13.08
C ILE A 727 3.63 -13.51 14.48
N HIS A 728 4.20 -14.34 15.34
CA HIS A 728 4.70 -13.94 16.65
C HIS A 728 6.21 -14.13 16.71
N ALA A 729 6.90 -13.10 17.17
CA ALA A 729 8.35 -13.14 17.28
C ALA A 729 8.80 -12.85 18.71
N LYS A 730 9.78 -13.60 19.19
CA LYS A 730 10.44 -13.41 20.49
C LYS A 730 11.94 -13.36 20.28
N ASP A 731 12.58 -12.32 20.79
CA ASP A 731 14.04 -12.22 20.76
C ASP A 731 14.66 -13.22 21.73
N ILE A 732 15.61 -14.02 21.26
CA ILE A 732 16.48 -14.86 22.11
C ILE A 732 17.75 -14.07 22.38
N THR A 733 18.38 -13.59 21.32
CA THR A 733 19.56 -12.71 21.36
C THR A 733 19.35 -11.57 20.38
N ASP A 734 20.31 -10.68 20.30
CA ASP A 734 20.29 -9.64 19.27
C ASP A 734 20.35 -10.18 17.83
N GLU A 735 20.73 -11.40 17.57
CA GLU A 735 20.92 -12.01 16.25
C GLU A 735 20.05 -13.25 16.04
N GLU A 736 19.28 -13.65 17.06
CA GLU A 736 18.49 -14.87 17.03
C GLU A 736 17.10 -14.63 17.59
N PHE A 737 16.10 -15.10 16.87
CA PHE A 737 14.67 -14.89 17.16
C PHE A 737 13.94 -16.23 17.12
N THR A 738 13.00 -16.42 18.02
CA THR A 738 11.98 -17.49 17.88
C THR A 738 10.80 -16.88 17.16
N ILE A 739 10.42 -17.48 16.05
CA ILE A 739 9.28 -17.06 15.22
C ILE A 739 8.25 -18.18 15.23
N SER A 740 6.98 -17.81 15.50
CA SER A 740 5.85 -18.71 15.36
C SER A 740 4.91 -18.15 14.28
N VAL A 741 4.55 -18.96 13.30
CA VAL A 741 3.66 -18.59 12.19
C VAL A 741 2.44 -19.48 12.22
N SER A 742 1.24 -18.87 12.24
CA SER A 742 -0.02 -19.59 12.15
C SER A 742 -0.54 -19.59 10.72
N TYR A 743 -1.05 -20.74 10.26
CA TYR A 743 -1.49 -20.99 8.89
C TYR A 743 -2.63 -22.01 8.83
N LEU A 744 -3.39 -22.01 7.74
CA LEU A 744 -4.45 -22.97 7.48
C LEU A 744 -3.90 -24.24 6.80
N PRO A 745 -4.54 -25.42 6.96
CA PRO A 745 -4.04 -26.68 6.40
C PRO A 745 -3.71 -26.63 4.90
N PHE A 746 -4.52 -25.97 4.10
CA PHE A 746 -4.28 -25.83 2.66
C PHE A 746 -3.15 -24.84 2.29
N GLN A 747 -2.66 -24.03 3.24
CA GLN A 747 -1.52 -23.11 3.06
C GLN A 747 -0.16 -23.77 3.36
N GLU A 748 -0.13 -25.03 3.73
CA GLU A 748 1.08 -25.73 4.19
C GLU A 748 2.21 -25.69 3.16
N ILE A 749 1.89 -25.84 1.87
CA ILE A 749 2.87 -25.78 0.78
C ILE A 749 3.51 -24.38 0.68
N ASP A 750 2.74 -23.34 0.91
CA ASP A 750 3.24 -21.96 0.86
C ASP A 750 4.18 -21.67 2.03
N ILE A 751 3.83 -22.16 3.22
CA ILE A 751 4.72 -22.06 4.39
C ILE A 751 6.05 -22.75 4.11
N LEU A 752 6.03 -23.95 3.55
CA LEU A 752 7.25 -24.66 3.14
C LEU A 752 8.09 -23.84 2.15
N ARG A 753 7.46 -23.23 1.16
CA ARG A 753 8.14 -22.38 0.18
C ARG A 753 8.78 -21.15 0.84
N HIS A 754 8.10 -20.53 1.78
CA HIS A 754 8.66 -19.39 2.51
C HIS A 754 9.85 -19.81 3.39
N LEU A 755 9.79 -20.95 4.04
CA LEU A 755 10.91 -21.51 4.79
C LEU A 755 12.10 -21.82 3.87
N LEU A 756 11.85 -22.42 2.70
CA LEU A 756 12.88 -22.68 1.68
C LEU A 756 13.51 -21.38 1.15
N LYS A 757 12.71 -20.29 0.97
CA LYS A 757 13.23 -18.97 0.61
C LYS A 757 14.22 -18.44 1.65
N LEU A 758 13.96 -18.65 2.93
CA LEU A 758 14.84 -18.24 4.03
C LEU A 758 16.10 -19.12 4.11
N GLY A 759 15.99 -20.40 3.73
CA GLY A 759 17.12 -21.32 3.66
C GLY A 759 17.82 -21.51 5.00
N CYS A 760 19.16 -21.44 5.02
CA CYS A 760 19.97 -21.69 6.21
C CYS A 760 19.83 -20.63 7.33
N ALA A 761 18.95 -19.65 7.17
CA ALA A 761 18.63 -18.72 8.27
C ALA A 761 17.60 -19.31 9.24
N VAL A 762 16.90 -20.40 8.88
CA VAL A 762 15.79 -20.98 9.63
C VAL A 762 16.14 -22.37 10.16
N ARG A 763 15.77 -22.61 11.43
CA ARG A 763 15.75 -23.93 12.05
C ARG A 763 14.40 -24.19 12.69
N ILE A 764 13.68 -25.23 12.21
CA ILE A 764 12.38 -25.62 12.81
C ILE A 764 12.66 -26.26 14.18
N THR A 765 12.00 -25.75 15.20
CA THR A 765 12.21 -26.16 16.60
C THR A 765 11.08 -27.01 17.17
N ASP A 766 9.93 -27.02 16.50
CA ASP A 766 8.81 -27.89 16.88
C ASP A 766 8.82 -29.21 16.10
N ASP A 767 7.97 -30.14 16.52
CA ASP A 767 7.79 -31.43 15.87
C ASP A 767 6.63 -31.38 14.82
N SER A 768 6.48 -30.24 14.15
CA SER A 768 5.45 -30.07 13.12
C SER A 768 5.69 -31.00 11.91
N PRO A 769 4.64 -31.39 11.18
CA PRO A 769 4.76 -32.18 9.93
C PRO A 769 5.67 -31.50 8.90
N LEU A 770 5.73 -30.15 8.91
CA LEU A 770 6.59 -29.36 8.03
C LEU A 770 8.08 -29.66 8.18
N LYS A 771 8.53 -30.02 9.38
CA LYS A 771 9.93 -30.42 9.62
C LYS A 771 10.30 -31.65 8.79
N ASN A 772 9.47 -32.68 8.82
CA ASN A 772 9.69 -33.92 8.07
C ASN A 772 9.59 -33.70 6.54
N GLN A 773 8.66 -32.85 6.12
CA GLN A 773 8.53 -32.50 4.71
C GLN A 773 9.76 -31.73 4.23
N LEU A 774 10.22 -30.73 5.01
CA LEU A 774 11.41 -29.94 4.69
C LEU A 774 12.66 -30.84 4.62
N GLU A 775 12.79 -31.82 5.53
CA GLU A 775 13.86 -32.80 5.51
C GLU A 775 13.86 -33.63 4.24
N THR A 776 12.67 -34.11 3.85
CA THR A 776 12.50 -34.89 2.62
C THR A 776 12.89 -34.08 1.39
N ILE A 777 12.45 -32.82 1.32
CA ILE A 777 12.81 -31.91 0.23
C ILE A 777 14.33 -31.73 0.13
N TYR A 778 15.00 -31.44 1.25
CA TYR A 778 16.46 -31.25 1.26
C TYR A 778 17.21 -32.54 0.92
N LYS A 779 16.79 -33.69 1.42
CA LYS A 779 17.41 -34.99 1.09
C LYS A 779 17.24 -35.32 -0.41
N THR A 780 16.06 -35.10 -0.97
CA THR A 780 15.81 -35.31 -2.40
C THR A 780 16.64 -34.35 -3.24
N ALA A 781 16.73 -33.08 -2.81
CA ALA A 781 17.54 -32.07 -3.48
C ALA A 781 19.03 -32.46 -3.52
N LEU A 782 19.57 -33.06 -2.47
CA LEU A 782 20.99 -33.48 -2.41
C LEU A 782 21.32 -34.64 -3.32
N VAL A 783 20.40 -35.54 -3.61
CA VAL A 783 20.64 -36.68 -4.52
C VAL A 783 21.06 -36.17 -5.91
N HIS A 784 20.54 -35.04 -6.32
CA HIS A 784 20.78 -34.44 -7.64
C HIS A 784 21.77 -33.28 -7.63
N ALA A 785 22.23 -32.85 -6.43
CA ALA A 785 23.21 -31.76 -6.32
C ALA A 785 24.60 -32.23 -6.82
N PRO A 786 25.35 -31.39 -7.54
CA PRO A 786 26.70 -31.73 -7.93
C PRO A 786 27.57 -31.92 -6.66
N THR A 787 28.37 -32.97 -6.65
CA THR A 787 29.41 -33.14 -5.61
C THR A 787 30.35 -31.93 -5.64
N MET A 788 30.40 -31.19 -4.53
CA MET A 788 31.31 -30.05 -4.39
C MET A 788 32.76 -30.50 -4.27
#